data_e5100b4d3ac13684832aefc05e19a2bc
#
_entry.id   e5100b4d3ac13684832aefc05e19a2bc
#
_cell.length_a   1.000
_cell.length_b   1.000
_cell.length_c   1.000
_cell.angle_alpha   90.00
_cell.angle_beta   90.00
_cell.angle_gamma   90.00
#
_symmetry.space_group_name_H-M   'P 1'
#
loop_
_entity.id
_entity.type
_entity.pdbx_description
1 polymer ?
#
loop_
_entity_poly.entity_id
_entity_poly.type
_entity_poly.pdbx_seq_one_letter_code
_entity_poly.pdbx_strand_id
1 'polypeptide(L)'
;MLSEYDIRMEIDEALKNKKWVLTGPNKNVHAEKSLERKRPDYVLMDKNNNKPLIIIEAKRPGKDLISALNQAKKYALKIGAPIAYATDGSIIKTLHIDTNKPLFLNGDEVEEFITEQIAFKYLNTNEVYTISQKIIKSRQELINVFSLANKELRKEGLQAGIERFSEFCTILFLKLYSEQEIIRENNNDKLRIDPEYRWDFFKTFSGTELIAYVNNVVIKEHFQKIYGEDIFQPLKIKNPKVLKNIINNLDELSLSDINSDIKGDAFEYFLKAYLANQHKDLGEYFTPRHIVKTLVKLINPKFGEAIYDPFCGTGGMLIESFKHIFNRMPRNEETLDFLKKNTIYGREITTNARITKMNMILTGDGHNNIQRIDSLANPIDNKYDIVITNMPFSLGNFDEYSGLYSLGSANGNFLCIEHCLRSIKPGGRMAIIIPDGILFDKKYKKIREYIYKNSYVENIVSLPQGSFKPYTEVKTSILFLKNIKQKLNQDYVWYFTVKNDGFTLNTKRKKIVTGNNDLDIFLAYNNSYEENNLMHLGFNKLIMDELKKNDFISIPNQYIEFSYNTSTNIIECKNIIEEVKEKNIEKQVKIVWSVTKNGFIKSSDNFKEQVPSEDISHYKLVPPNCFAYNPARINIGSIAINLDNDIKCVSPMYIVFKVNEKIINPRYFYWLLQSNNVKEQILHYCFGTVRQTLNYKDFCKIKIPLTDIKLQNEIVSKLDFYLESINNLKKIISSQKIYLPIKNDWSVKLIGELCNTQYGYTAKTENNSLMSKDNIRYIRTTDIINIFELDNNDIRYIGDEKLNKISEYKVNFEDILVTRSGSVGTSFYVSKKYEGMVFASYLVRLILNKNLILPKFLIYFTKTDYYWTQVELLKDVLTQPNLNAEKMKMIKIPCPSLEIQKELIYKWDEEFNLLNKFKKDINFFWEKINEILTEIW
;
A
#
# COMPACT_ATOMS: atom_id res chain seq x y z
N MET A 1 -27.41 -14.13 10.72
CA MET A 1 -27.23 -12.64 10.78
C MET A 1 -27.28 -12.23 12.23
N LEU A 2 -26.27 -11.53 12.70
CA LEU A 2 -26.38 -10.86 13.98
C LEU A 2 -27.48 -9.80 13.85
N SER A 3 -28.51 -9.90 14.69
CA SER A 3 -29.54 -8.88 14.74
C SER A 3 -28.98 -7.58 15.36
N GLU A 4 -29.64 -6.45 15.16
CA GLU A 4 -29.25 -5.20 15.82
C GLU A 4 -29.27 -5.32 17.36
N TYR A 5 -30.08 -6.25 17.87
CA TYR A 5 -30.11 -6.64 19.28
C TYR A 5 -28.82 -7.35 19.70
N ASP A 6 -28.31 -8.28 18.91
CA ASP A 6 -27.06 -9.01 19.23
C ASP A 6 -25.87 -8.06 19.29
N ILE A 7 -25.79 -7.09 18.35
CA ILE A 7 -24.73 -6.06 18.33
C ILE A 7 -24.82 -5.17 19.57
N ARG A 8 -26.03 -4.78 19.98
CA ARG A 8 -26.22 -4.00 21.22
C ARG A 8 -25.78 -4.78 22.45
N MET A 9 -26.01 -6.07 22.49
CA MET A 9 -25.53 -6.93 23.59
C MET A 9 -24.01 -6.96 23.65
N GLU A 10 -23.33 -7.07 22.50
CA GLU A 10 -21.86 -7.02 22.42
C GLU A 10 -21.30 -5.65 22.85
N ILE A 11 -21.94 -4.56 22.44
CA ILE A 11 -21.57 -3.20 22.87
C ILE A 11 -21.78 -3.03 24.38
N ASP A 12 -22.89 -3.49 24.92
CA ASP A 12 -23.21 -3.41 26.33
C ASP A 12 -22.20 -4.17 27.19
N GLU A 13 -21.79 -5.36 26.76
CA GLU A 13 -20.76 -6.16 27.42
C GLU A 13 -19.41 -5.47 27.35
N ALA A 14 -19.01 -4.95 26.19
CA ALA A 14 -17.77 -4.22 26.00
C ALA A 14 -17.71 -2.94 26.85
N LEU A 15 -18.81 -2.21 26.98
CA LEU A 15 -18.91 -1.03 27.84
C LEU A 15 -18.80 -1.37 29.33
N LYS A 16 -19.47 -2.47 29.78
CA LYS A 16 -19.33 -2.97 31.15
C LYS A 16 -17.88 -3.34 31.48
N ASN A 17 -17.19 -4.01 30.56
CA ASN A 17 -15.77 -4.37 30.73
C ASN A 17 -14.87 -3.14 30.88
N LYS A 18 -15.28 -2.00 30.32
CA LYS A 18 -14.60 -0.70 30.48
C LYS A 18 -15.13 0.12 31.67
N LYS A 19 -15.88 -0.51 32.60
CA LYS A 19 -16.43 0.07 33.83
C LYS A 19 -17.48 1.19 33.61
N TRP A 20 -18.13 1.21 32.44
CA TRP A 20 -19.31 2.02 32.22
C TRP A 20 -20.53 1.38 32.85
N VAL A 21 -21.42 2.19 33.46
CA VAL A 21 -22.58 1.72 34.23
C VAL A 21 -23.84 1.91 33.39
N LEU A 22 -24.43 0.78 32.95
CA LEU A 22 -25.60 0.78 32.09
C LEU A 22 -26.92 0.82 32.89
N THR A 23 -26.94 0.33 34.13
CA THR A 23 -28.13 0.21 34.97
C THR A 23 -27.87 0.65 36.43
N GLY A 24 -28.90 1.00 37.16
CA GLY A 24 -28.80 1.38 38.58
C GLY A 24 -28.65 2.88 38.83
N PRO A 25 -28.51 3.29 40.12
CA PRO A 25 -28.53 4.69 40.54
C PRO A 25 -27.32 5.50 40.00
N ASN A 26 -26.22 4.85 39.72
CA ASN A 26 -25.01 5.49 39.16
C ASN A 26 -24.87 5.30 37.64
N LYS A 27 -26.02 5.11 36.94
CA LYS A 27 -26.03 4.92 35.49
C LYS A 27 -25.46 6.13 34.76
N ASN A 28 -24.43 5.88 33.92
CA ASN A 28 -23.80 6.90 33.08
C ASN A 28 -23.76 6.55 31.59
N VAL A 29 -24.46 5.48 31.18
CA VAL A 29 -24.70 5.11 29.78
C VAL A 29 -26.17 5.24 29.47
N HIS A 30 -26.56 6.06 28.50
CA HIS A 30 -27.93 6.27 28.08
C HIS A 30 -28.12 5.78 26.65
N ALA A 31 -28.90 4.70 26.50
CA ALA A 31 -29.30 4.21 25.18
C ALA A 31 -30.47 5.05 24.64
N GLU A 32 -30.45 5.35 23.34
CA GLU A 32 -31.53 6.05 22.61
C GLU A 32 -32.02 7.37 23.25
N LYS A 33 -31.08 8.17 23.81
CA LYS A 33 -31.42 9.48 24.39
C LYS A 33 -31.99 10.42 23.33
N SER A 34 -33.20 10.89 23.49
CA SER A 34 -33.86 11.76 22.51
C SER A 34 -33.17 13.13 22.39
N LEU A 35 -32.80 13.50 21.16
CA LEU A 35 -32.19 14.78 20.79
C LEU A 35 -33.02 15.37 19.64
N GLU A 36 -34.03 16.25 19.92
CA GLU A 36 -34.84 16.94 18.90
C GLU A 36 -35.30 16.04 17.73
N ARG A 37 -36.04 14.96 18.01
CA ARG A 37 -36.57 13.94 17.06
C ARG A 37 -35.55 12.98 16.46
N LYS A 38 -34.27 13.00 16.88
CA LYS A 38 -33.26 12.01 16.50
C LYS A 38 -32.64 11.41 17.75
N ARG A 39 -32.22 10.13 17.67
CA ARG A 39 -31.70 9.39 18.82
C ARG A 39 -30.39 8.72 18.44
N PRO A 40 -29.23 9.07 19.05
CA PRO A 40 -28.03 8.26 18.98
C PRO A 40 -28.25 6.94 19.71
N ASP A 41 -27.55 5.88 19.27
CA ASP A 41 -27.71 4.57 19.92
C ASP A 41 -27.24 4.60 21.39
N TYR A 42 -26.10 5.26 21.66
CA TYR A 42 -25.63 5.46 23.04
C TYR A 42 -25.04 6.85 23.27
N VAL A 43 -25.27 7.37 24.47
CA VAL A 43 -24.62 8.57 25.02
C VAL A 43 -23.96 8.19 26.34
N LEU A 44 -22.64 8.28 26.41
CA LEU A 44 -21.87 8.03 27.61
C LEU A 44 -21.56 9.35 28.32
N MET A 45 -21.90 9.42 29.59
CA MET A 45 -21.87 10.62 30.40
C MET A 45 -20.79 10.52 31.50
N ASP A 46 -20.25 11.66 31.90
CA ASP A 46 -19.47 11.78 33.15
C ASP A 46 -20.34 11.52 34.38
N LYS A 47 -19.88 10.66 35.27
CA LYS A 47 -20.59 10.32 36.52
C LYS A 47 -20.78 11.49 37.47
N ASN A 48 -19.83 12.43 37.53
CA ASN A 48 -19.82 13.48 38.52
C ASN A 48 -20.60 14.72 38.08
N ASN A 49 -20.45 15.10 36.79
CA ASN A 49 -20.99 16.36 36.26
C ASN A 49 -22.11 16.16 35.27
N ASN A 50 -22.47 14.93 34.97
CA ASN A 50 -23.50 14.56 33.98
C ASN A 50 -23.27 15.21 32.58
N LYS A 51 -21.99 15.44 32.21
CA LYS A 51 -21.60 15.96 30.89
C LYS A 51 -21.46 14.81 29.89
N PRO A 52 -21.89 14.99 28.62
CA PRO A 52 -21.70 13.99 27.61
C PRO A 52 -20.22 13.89 27.24
N LEU A 53 -19.66 12.68 27.20
CA LEU A 53 -18.29 12.40 26.84
C LEU A 53 -18.16 11.72 25.49
N ILE A 54 -19.01 10.73 25.21
CA ILE A 54 -18.91 9.91 24.00
C ILE A 54 -20.30 9.68 23.42
N ILE A 55 -20.41 9.80 22.09
CA ILE A 55 -21.55 9.34 21.30
C ILE A 55 -21.15 8.08 20.56
N ILE A 56 -22.01 7.05 20.59
CA ILE A 56 -21.81 5.82 19.82
C ILE A 56 -23.00 5.63 18.89
N GLU A 57 -22.70 5.34 17.64
CA GLU A 57 -23.65 4.92 16.61
C GLU A 57 -23.35 3.49 16.20
N ALA A 58 -24.30 2.60 16.41
CA ALA A 58 -24.19 1.19 16.07
C ALA A 58 -24.83 0.94 14.70
N LYS A 59 -24.24 0.07 13.90
CA LYS A 59 -24.77 -0.37 12.61
C LYS A 59 -24.67 -1.89 12.50
N ARG A 60 -25.55 -2.48 11.71
CA ARG A 60 -25.42 -3.90 11.35
C ARG A 60 -24.14 -4.13 10.55
N PRO A 61 -23.50 -5.30 10.69
CA PRO A 61 -22.36 -5.65 9.86
C PRO A 61 -22.67 -5.43 8.37
N GLY A 62 -21.73 -4.82 7.65
CA GLY A 62 -21.90 -4.51 6.24
C GLY A 62 -22.48 -3.13 5.92
N LYS A 63 -22.81 -2.31 6.91
CA LYS A 63 -23.19 -0.91 6.68
C LYS A 63 -21.97 0.01 6.72
N ASP A 64 -22.09 1.15 6.05
CA ASP A 64 -21.00 2.14 5.99
C ASP A 64 -20.75 2.79 7.37
N LEU A 65 -19.66 2.37 8.02
CA LEU A 65 -19.25 2.92 9.32
C LEU A 65 -18.75 4.37 9.23
N ILE A 66 -18.34 4.84 8.04
CA ILE A 66 -17.93 6.24 7.86
C ILE A 66 -19.18 7.13 7.92
N SER A 67 -20.26 6.71 7.26
CA SER A 67 -21.54 7.39 7.33
C SER A 67 -22.10 7.40 8.77
N ALA A 68 -21.97 6.27 9.48
CA ALA A 68 -22.36 6.17 10.89
C ALA A 68 -21.52 7.10 11.79
N LEU A 69 -20.20 7.16 11.56
CA LEU A 69 -19.31 8.06 12.30
C LEU A 69 -19.67 9.54 12.06
N ASN A 70 -19.99 9.90 10.82
CA ASN A 70 -20.49 11.24 10.50
C ASN A 70 -21.85 11.55 11.15
N GLN A 71 -22.69 10.55 11.32
CA GLN A 71 -23.94 10.67 12.07
C GLN A 71 -23.67 10.89 13.57
N ALA A 72 -22.80 10.07 14.17
CA ALA A 72 -22.35 10.24 15.55
C ALA A 72 -21.71 11.61 15.81
N LYS A 73 -20.88 12.08 14.86
CA LYS A 73 -20.28 13.44 14.91
C LYS A 73 -21.34 14.54 14.97
N LYS A 74 -22.40 14.45 14.15
CA LYS A 74 -23.49 15.44 14.17
C LYS A 74 -24.23 15.47 15.51
N TYR A 75 -24.39 14.32 16.15
CA TYR A 75 -24.96 14.23 17.49
C TYR A 75 -24.00 14.79 18.55
N ALA A 76 -22.73 14.42 18.49
CA ALA A 76 -21.70 14.89 19.40
C ALA A 76 -21.59 16.43 19.40
N LEU A 77 -21.57 17.06 18.23
CA LEU A 77 -21.57 18.52 18.07
C LEU A 77 -22.79 19.19 18.70
N LYS A 78 -23.96 18.54 18.61
CA LYS A 78 -25.22 19.11 19.20
C LYS A 78 -25.22 19.12 20.71
N ILE A 79 -24.62 18.14 21.36
CA ILE A 79 -24.65 17.99 22.81
C ILE A 79 -23.33 18.33 23.51
N GLY A 80 -22.31 18.75 22.74
CA GLY A 80 -21.00 19.09 23.26
C GLY A 80 -20.17 17.89 23.73
N ALA A 81 -20.38 16.69 23.17
CA ALA A 81 -19.55 15.54 23.46
C ALA A 81 -18.24 15.62 22.65
N PRO A 82 -17.05 15.44 23.26
CA PRO A 82 -15.76 15.56 22.55
C PRO A 82 -15.46 14.38 21.64
N ILE A 83 -16.16 13.27 21.78
CA ILE A 83 -15.79 12.01 21.12
C ILE A 83 -17.02 11.39 20.43
N ALA A 84 -16.81 10.88 19.20
CA ALA A 84 -17.76 10.08 18.46
C ALA A 84 -17.19 8.70 18.10
N TYR A 85 -18.02 7.67 18.19
CA TYR A 85 -17.76 6.29 17.81
C TYR A 85 -18.77 5.82 16.77
N ALA A 86 -18.32 4.95 15.87
CA ALA A 86 -19.19 4.12 15.06
C ALA A 86 -18.70 2.66 15.13
N THR A 87 -19.61 1.72 15.28
CA THR A 87 -19.28 0.30 15.38
C THR A 87 -20.35 -0.59 14.79
N ASP A 88 -19.94 -1.76 14.31
CA ASP A 88 -20.81 -2.88 13.90
C ASP A 88 -20.67 -4.10 14.82
N GLY A 89 -20.10 -3.89 16.02
CA GLY A 89 -19.77 -4.92 17.00
C GLY A 89 -18.35 -5.49 16.82
N SER A 90 -17.85 -5.59 15.60
CA SER A 90 -16.51 -6.15 15.31
C SER A 90 -15.47 -5.06 14.99
N ILE A 91 -15.87 -4.01 14.30
CA ILE A 91 -15.02 -2.88 13.93
C ILE A 91 -15.46 -1.65 14.70
N ILE A 92 -14.49 -0.91 15.23
CA ILE A 92 -14.72 0.37 15.89
C ILE A 92 -13.99 1.46 15.10
N LYS A 93 -14.69 2.53 14.77
CA LYS A 93 -14.15 3.78 14.24
C LYS A 93 -14.39 4.91 15.21
N THR A 94 -13.39 5.74 15.41
CA THR A 94 -13.42 6.82 16.40
C THR A 94 -13.14 8.17 15.78
N LEU A 95 -13.64 9.24 16.40
CA LEU A 95 -13.41 10.62 16.00
C LEU A 95 -13.35 11.54 17.21
N HIS A 96 -12.30 12.33 17.33
CA HIS A 96 -12.28 13.48 18.21
C HIS A 96 -12.92 14.68 17.52
N ILE A 97 -13.91 15.29 18.13
CA ILE A 97 -14.80 16.26 17.46
C ILE A 97 -14.06 17.54 17.04
N ASP A 98 -13.29 18.13 17.95
CA ASP A 98 -12.61 19.40 17.70
C ASP A 98 -11.44 19.28 16.70
N THR A 99 -10.68 18.16 16.77
CA THR A 99 -9.56 17.94 15.88
C THR A 99 -9.95 17.28 14.57
N ASN A 100 -11.14 16.71 14.49
CA ASN A 100 -11.65 15.92 13.36
C ASN A 100 -10.70 14.79 12.94
N LYS A 101 -10.00 14.17 13.92
CA LYS A 101 -9.06 13.07 13.73
C LYS A 101 -9.50 11.84 14.53
N PRO A 102 -9.12 10.61 14.10
CA PRO A 102 -9.31 9.43 14.93
C PRO A 102 -8.67 9.60 16.31
N LEU A 103 -9.19 8.92 17.32
CA LEU A 103 -8.59 8.88 18.63
C LEU A 103 -7.30 8.04 18.60
N PHE A 104 -6.29 8.52 19.32
CA PHE A 104 -5.04 7.77 19.52
C PHE A 104 -4.78 7.64 21.02
N LEU A 105 -4.54 6.42 21.48
CA LEU A 105 -4.12 6.13 22.84
C LEU A 105 -2.78 5.40 22.80
N ASN A 106 -1.77 5.97 23.45
CA ASN A 106 -0.41 5.46 23.46
C ASN A 106 0.18 5.19 22.05
N GLY A 107 -0.27 5.94 21.03
CA GLY A 107 0.25 5.88 19.68
C GLY A 107 -0.51 5.01 18.70
N ASP A 108 -1.46 4.23 19.17
CA ASP A 108 -2.34 3.44 18.33
C ASP A 108 -3.67 4.16 18.12
N GLU A 109 -4.24 4.02 16.94
CA GLU A 109 -5.63 4.36 16.70
C GLU A 109 -6.49 3.52 17.63
N VAL A 110 -7.39 4.17 18.35
CA VAL A 110 -8.28 3.49 19.32
C VAL A 110 -9.28 2.62 18.57
N GLU A 111 -9.11 1.31 18.71
CA GLU A 111 -9.99 0.29 18.10
C GLU A 111 -10.87 -0.42 19.14
N GLU A 112 -10.98 0.14 20.35
CA GLU A 112 -11.80 -0.37 21.44
C GLU A 112 -12.51 0.77 22.19
N PHE A 113 -13.51 0.44 23.00
CA PHE A 113 -14.12 1.44 23.88
C PHE A 113 -13.14 1.83 24.99
N ILE A 114 -13.05 3.13 25.26
CA ILE A 114 -12.18 3.67 26.32
C ILE A 114 -12.94 3.81 27.62
N THR A 115 -12.19 3.88 28.74
CA THR A 115 -12.79 4.16 30.06
C THR A 115 -13.16 5.64 30.20
N GLU A 116 -14.03 5.95 31.15
CA GLU A 116 -14.40 7.33 31.49
C GLU A 116 -13.17 8.21 31.79
N GLN A 117 -12.19 7.69 32.55
CA GLN A 117 -10.96 8.40 32.87
C GLN A 117 -10.12 8.73 31.63
N ILE A 118 -10.09 7.83 30.65
CA ILE A 118 -9.39 8.08 29.39
C ILE A 118 -10.17 9.11 28.56
N ALA A 119 -11.50 9.02 28.51
CA ALA A 119 -12.34 9.97 27.79
C ALA A 119 -12.15 11.41 28.29
N PHE A 120 -11.93 11.61 29.60
CA PHE A 120 -11.60 12.91 30.19
C PHE A 120 -10.34 13.55 29.62
N LYS A 121 -9.33 12.77 29.25
CA LYS A 121 -8.10 13.28 28.64
C LYS A 121 -8.32 13.96 27.28
N TYR A 122 -9.42 13.64 26.62
CA TYR A 122 -9.80 14.23 25.33
C TYR A 122 -10.72 15.45 25.45
N LEU A 123 -11.10 15.88 26.66
CA LEU A 123 -11.81 17.13 26.87
C LEU A 123 -10.91 18.37 26.62
N ASN A 124 -9.59 18.17 26.68
CA ASN A 124 -8.62 19.22 26.44
C ASN A 124 -7.89 18.98 25.10
N THR A 125 -8.21 19.77 24.07
CA THR A 125 -7.63 19.67 22.73
C THR A 125 -6.12 19.77 22.71
N ASN A 126 -5.51 20.50 23.65
CA ASN A 126 -4.06 20.64 23.76
C ASN A 126 -3.38 19.34 24.21
N GLU A 127 -4.02 18.51 25.05
CA GLU A 127 -3.46 17.21 25.45
C GLU A 127 -3.49 16.21 24.30
N VAL A 128 -4.53 16.21 23.45
CA VAL A 128 -4.59 15.35 22.25
C VAL A 128 -3.45 15.70 21.28
N TYR A 129 -3.16 16.96 21.08
CA TYR A 129 -2.02 17.40 20.25
C TYR A 129 -0.67 17.02 20.88
N THR A 130 -0.52 17.17 22.17
CA THR A 130 0.70 16.79 22.90
C THR A 130 0.95 15.30 22.82
N ILE A 131 -0.07 14.46 22.95
CA ILE A 131 0.02 13.00 22.80
C ILE A 131 0.45 12.63 21.40
N SER A 132 -0.18 13.16 20.35
CA SER A 132 0.20 12.83 18.96
C SER A 132 1.61 13.32 18.59
N GLN A 133 2.04 14.48 19.07
CA GLN A 133 3.41 14.97 18.88
C GLN A 133 4.45 14.17 19.67
N LYS A 134 4.14 13.78 20.91
CA LYS A 134 5.02 12.95 21.74
C LYS A 134 5.24 11.56 21.12
N ILE A 135 4.20 11.00 20.50
CA ILE A 135 4.25 9.71 19.79
C ILE A 135 5.10 9.79 18.53
N ILE A 136 4.88 10.80 17.68
CA ILE A 136 5.65 10.99 16.44
C ILE A 136 7.14 11.22 16.78
N LYS A 137 7.43 12.00 17.82
CA LYS A 137 8.78 12.26 18.30
C LYS A 137 9.41 10.98 18.85
N SER A 138 8.68 10.20 19.64
CA SER A 138 9.16 8.94 20.22
C SER A 138 9.48 7.90 19.14
N ARG A 139 8.68 7.79 18.09
CA ARG A 139 8.96 6.89 16.96
C ARG A 139 10.26 7.28 16.24
N GLN A 140 10.46 8.56 15.95
CA GLN A 140 11.67 9.05 15.29
C GLN A 140 12.90 8.92 16.20
N GLU A 141 12.77 9.19 17.48
CA GLU A 141 13.81 8.99 18.49
C GLU A 141 14.21 7.51 18.56
N LEU A 142 13.25 6.61 18.61
CA LEU A 142 13.49 5.18 18.63
C LEU A 142 14.23 4.68 17.37
N ILE A 143 13.81 5.15 16.19
CA ILE A 143 14.50 4.86 14.91
C ILE A 143 15.96 5.37 14.96
N ASN A 144 16.19 6.56 15.49
CA ASN A 144 17.53 7.13 15.60
C ASN A 144 18.41 6.30 16.54
N VAL A 145 17.90 5.93 17.72
CA VAL A 145 18.64 5.10 18.70
C VAL A 145 18.94 3.72 18.11
N PHE A 146 18.01 3.11 17.41
CA PHE A 146 18.24 1.82 16.72
C PHE A 146 19.30 1.93 15.62
N SER A 147 19.31 3.04 14.88
CA SER A 147 20.34 3.32 13.87
C SER A 147 21.72 3.50 14.52
N LEU A 148 21.81 4.19 15.66
CA LEU A 148 23.04 4.36 16.42
C LEU A 148 23.53 3.01 16.98
N ALA A 149 22.66 2.21 17.57
CA ALA A 149 22.99 0.88 18.09
C ALA A 149 23.53 -0.04 16.96
N ASN A 150 22.92 -0.01 15.80
CA ASN A 150 23.41 -0.78 14.64
C ASN A 150 24.80 -0.33 14.18
N LYS A 151 25.08 0.98 14.21
CA LYS A 151 26.42 1.51 13.91
C LYS A 151 27.46 1.02 14.93
N GLU A 152 27.13 1.00 16.23
CA GLU A 152 28.00 0.48 17.29
C GLU A 152 28.27 -1.03 17.11
N LEU A 153 27.22 -1.84 16.88
CA LEU A 153 27.36 -3.28 16.61
C LEU A 153 28.20 -3.58 15.34
N ARG A 154 28.14 -2.69 14.34
CA ARG A 154 29.01 -2.79 13.16
C ARG A 154 30.48 -2.59 13.50
N LYS A 155 30.81 -1.70 14.44
CA LYS A 155 32.19 -1.47 14.88
C LYS A 155 32.77 -2.70 15.59
N GLU A 156 31.95 -3.51 16.22
CA GLU A 156 32.32 -4.77 16.85
C GLU A 156 32.69 -5.88 15.86
N GLY A 157 32.43 -5.69 14.57
CA GLY A 157 32.71 -6.69 13.54
C GLY A 157 31.65 -7.79 13.43
N LEU A 158 30.54 -7.67 14.14
CA LEU A 158 29.42 -8.61 14.04
C LEU A 158 28.84 -8.61 12.62
N GLN A 159 28.55 -9.80 12.11
CA GLN A 159 28.00 -9.95 10.78
C GLN A 159 26.68 -9.20 10.67
N ALA A 160 26.55 -8.50 9.55
CA ALA A 160 25.29 -7.87 9.26
C ALA A 160 24.23 -8.96 9.26
N GLY A 161 23.05 -8.74 9.90
CA GLY A 161 21.98 -9.65 9.87
C GLY A 161 21.39 -10.03 11.18
N ILE A 162 20.93 -11.26 11.15
CA ILE A 162 20.34 -11.94 12.31
C ILE A 162 21.26 -11.81 13.52
N GLU A 163 22.58 -11.81 13.32
CA GLU A 163 23.52 -11.73 14.44
C GLU A 163 23.43 -10.39 15.18
N ARG A 164 23.57 -9.24 14.48
CA ARG A 164 23.41 -7.92 15.11
C ARG A 164 22.00 -7.70 15.66
N PHE A 165 21.01 -8.19 14.94
CA PHE A 165 19.63 -8.09 15.37
C PHE A 165 19.40 -8.88 16.67
N SER A 166 19.89 -10.11 16.76
CA SER A 166 19.79 -10.94 17.96
C SER A 166 20.47 -10.31 19.17
N GLU A 167 21.67 -9.77 19.00
CA GLU A 167 22.40 -9.05 20.07
C GLU A 167 21.59 -7.85 20.57
N PHE A 168 21.12 -7.02 19.61
CA PHE A 168 20.32 -5.85 19.95
C PHE A 168 19.01 -6.21 20.66
N CYS A 169 18.32 -7.26 20.18
CA CYS A 169 17.09 -7.75 20.83
C CYS A 169 17.32 -8.18 22.27
N THR A 170 18.45 -8.82 22.57
CA THR A 170 18.79 -9.19 23.96
C THR A 170 18.94 -7.96 24.83
N ILE A 171 19.72 -6.97 24.38
CA ILE A 171 19.93 -5.73 25.15
C ILE A 171 18.60 -4.98 25.35
N LEU A 172 17.79 -4.88 24.29
CA LEU A 172 16.48 -4.23 24.34
C LEU A 172 15.51 -4.97 25.29
N PHE A 173 15.56 -6.31 25.29
CA PHE A 173 14.77 -7.11 26.23
C PHE A 173 15.13 -6.79 27.67
N LEU A 174 16.43 -6.77 28.02
CA LEU A 174 16.89 -6.45 29.37
C LEU A 174 16.38 -5.09 29.85
N LYS A 175 16.42 -4.09 28.96
CA LYS A 175 15.88 -2.75 29.24
C LYS A 175 14.37 -2.79 29.50
N LEU A 176 13.60 -3.36 28.55
CA LEU A 176 12.15 -3.41 28.64
C LEU A 176 11.66 -4.21 29.87
N TYR A 177 12.32 -5.31 30.14
CA TYR A 177 11.97 -6.14 31.28
C TYR A 177 12.22 -5.41 32.61
N SER A 178 13.36 -4.72 32.74
CA SER A 178 13.67 -3.88 33.88
C SER A 178 12.67 -2.74 34.11
N GLU A 179 12.27 -2.05 33.02
CA GLU A 179 11.25 -1.00 33.13
C GLU A 179 9.89 -1.53 33.57
N GLN A 180 9.50 -2.72 33.11
CA GLN A 180 8.26 -3.37 33.58
C GLN A 180 8.33 -3.71 35.07
N GLU A 181 9.50 -4.10 35.59
CA GLU A 181 9.64 -4.38 36.99
C GLU A 181 9.59 -3.12 37.87
N ILE A 182 10.14 -2.00 37.40
CA ILE A 182 9.99 -0.69 38.08
C ILE A 182 8.51 -0.28 38.16
N ILE A 183 7.75 -0.52 37.11
CA ILE A 183 6.30 -0.26 37.10
C ILE A 183 5.59 -1.17 38.14
N ARG A 184 5.96 -2.46 38.21
CA ARG A 184 5.42 -3.40 39.18
C ARG A 184 5.73 -2.93 40.61
N GLU A 185 6.97 -2.53 40.86
CA GLU A 185 7.41 -2.02 42.17
C GLU A 185 6.57 -0.79 42.58
N ASN A 186 6.35 0.15 41.66
CA ASN A 186 5.53 1.33 41.92
C ASN A 186 4.04 1.00 42.16
N ASN A 187 3.56 -0.12 41.65
CA ASN A 187 2.19 -0.61 41.87
C ASN A 187 2.05 -1.55 43.08
N ASN A 188 3.13 -1.82 43.79
CA ASN A 188 3.23 -2.83 44.87
C ASN A 188 2.87 -4.26 44.39
N ASP A 189 3.15 -4.57 43.14
CA ASP A 189 2.99 -5.92 42.58
C ASP A 189 4.20 -6.79 42.94
N LYS A 190 4.01 -8.12 42.99
CA LYS A 190 5.11 -9.06 43.18
C LYS A 190 6.17 -8.92 42.08
N LEU A 191 7.41 -8.69 42.51
CA LEU A 191 8.57 -8.56 41.60
C LEU A 191 8.97 -9.93 41.06
N ARG A 192 9.48 -9.94 39.82
CA ARG A 192 9.96 -11.13 39.10
C ARG A 192 11.48 -11.25 39.12
N ILE A 193 12.18 -10.11 39.29
CA ILE A 193 13.65 -10.05 39.42
C ILE A 193 14.08 -9.11 40.52
N ASP A 194 15.19 -9.47 41.16
CA ASP A 194 15.82 -8.65 42.19
C ASP A 194 16.50 -7.42 41.53
N PRO A 195 16.67 -6.32 42.32
CA PRO A 195 17.24 -5.06 41.81
C PRO A 195 18.61 -5.20 41.14
N GLU A 196 19.45 -6.14 41.63
CA GLU A 196 20.80 -6.36 41.10
C GLU A 196 20.82 -6.85 39.64
N TYR A 197 19.77 -7.52 39.15
CA TYR A 197 19.69 -7.98 37.77
C TYR A 197 19.04 -6.95 36.82
N ARG A 198 18.62 -5.78 37.31
CA ARG A 198 17.92 -4.77 36.56
C ARG A 198 18.87 -3.85 35.78
N TRP A 199 18.33 -3.23 34.74
CA TRP A 199 19.04 -2.26 33.90
C TRP A 199 19.61 -1.09 34.67
N ASP A 200 18.86 -0.50 35.59
CA ASP A 200 19.24 0.65 36.41
C ASP A 200 20.45 0.35 37.32
N PHE A 201 20.65 -0.90 37.70
CA PHE A 201 21.83 -1.35 38.47
C PHE A 201 23.06 -1.49 37.56
N PHE A 202 23.01 -2.38 36.55
CA PHE A 202 24.20 -2.70 35.77
C PHE A 202 24.60 -1.58 34.77
N LYS A 203 23.71 -0.66 34.43
CA LYS A 203 24.08 0.51 33.59
C LYS A 203 25.13 1.40 34.25
N THR A 204 25.32 1.31 35.57
CA THR A 204 26.34 2.09 36.31
C THR A 204 27.75 1.55 36.07
N PHE A 205 27.91 0.28 35.74
CA PHE A 205 29.19 -0.33 35.43
C PHE A 205 29.83 0.18 34.16
N SER A 206 31.15 -0.03 34.03
CA SER A 206 31.93 0.36 32.84
C SER A 206 33.10 -0.62 32.63
N GLY A 207 33.77 -0.49 31.51
CA GLY A 207 34.92 -1.35 31.18
C GLY A 207 34.54 -2.83 31.03
N THR A 208 35.51 -3.70 31.23
CA THR A 208 35.35 -5.15 31.16
C THR A 208 34.38 -5.69 32.22
N GLU A 209 34.26 -5.00 33.37
CA GLU A 209 33.33 -5.35 34.44
C GLU A 209 31.88 -5.32 33.95
N LEU A 210 31.48 -4.34 33.14
CA LEU A 210 30.14 -4.25 32.57
C LEU A 210 29.79 -5.49 31.73
N ILE A 211 30.68 -5.91 30.82
CA ILE A 211 30.43 -7.09 29.97
C ILE A 211 30.37 -8.37 30.84
N ALA A 212 31.29 -8.50 31.76
CA ALA A 212 31.35 -9.66 32.67
C ALA A 212 30.09 -9.75 33.51
N TYR A 213 29.63 -8.63 34.07
CA TYR A 213 28.42 -8.59 34.88
C TYR A 213 27.16 -8.92 34.04
N VAL A 214 26.97 -8.30 32.92
CA VAL A 214 25.81 -8.57 32.06
C VAL A 214 25.80 -10.03 31.60
N ASN A 215 26.96 -10.58 31.18
CA ASN A 215 26.99 -11.93 30.62
C ASN A 215 26.89 -13.01 31.71
N ASN A 216 27.61 -12.88 32.81
CA ASN A 216 27.72 -13.93 33.83
C ASN A 216 26.62 -13.82 34.89
N VAL A 217 26.35 -12.61 35.41
CA VAL A 217 25.38 -12.41 36.49
C VAL A 217 23.98 -12.26 35.92
N VAL A 218 23.75 -11.25 35.02
CA VAL A 218 22.40 -10.97 34.55
C VAL A 218 21.91 -12.09 33.62
N ILE A 219 22.69 -12.42 32.57
CA ILE A 219 22.25 -13.39 31.57
C ILE A 219 22.36 -14.82 32.10
N LYS A 220 23.56 -15.29 32.51
CA LYS A 220 23.74 -16.70 32.88
C LYS A 220 23.10 -17.06 34.24
N GLU A 221 23.36 -16.29 35.27
CA GLU A 221 22.89 -16.67 36.62
C GLU A 221 21.42 -16.42 36.83
N HIS A 222 20.83 -15.41 36.15
CA HIS A 222 19.41 -15.10 36.29
C HIS A 222 18.59 -15.57 35.09
N PHE A 223 18.71 -14.91 33.91
CA PHE A 223 17.80 -15.16 32.81
C PHE A 223 17.90 -16.55 32.18
N GLN A 224 19.11 -17.14 32.11
CA GLN A 224 19.25 -18.52 31.62
C GLN A 224 18.67 -19.55 32.60
N LYS A 225 18.81 -19.34 33.92
CA LYS A 225 18.23 -20.26 34.91
C LYS A 225 16.71 -20.27 34.88
N ILE A 226 16.08 -19.12 34.58
CA ILE A 226 14.62 -19.00 34.57
C ILE A 226 14.02 -19.38 33.21
N TYR A 227 14.63 -18.94 32.12
CA TYR A 227 14.03 -19.02 30.78
C TYR A 227 14.74 -19.99 29.84
N GLY A 228 15.92 -20.47 30.18
CA GLY A 228 16.72 -21.42 29.42
C GLY A 228 17.84 -20.80 28.57
N GLU A 229 18.85 -21.58 28.27
CA GLU A 229 20.01 -21.19 27.44
C GLU A 229 19.64 -21.01 25.97
N ASP A 230 18.59 -21.66 25.52
CA ASP A 230 18.08 -21.52 24.16
C ASP A 230 17.47 -20.14 23.89
N ILE A 231 17.06 -19.39 24.93
CA ILE A 231 16.51 -18.06 24.84
C ILE A 231 17.59 -17.00 25.09
N PHE A 232 18.33 -17.15 26.17
CA PHE A 232 19.34 -16.18 26.59
C PHE A 232 20.74 -16.75 26.42
N GLN A 233 21.52 -16.15 25.54
CA GLN A 233 22.93 -16.43 25.36
C GLN A 233 23.75 -15.21 25.74
N PRO A 234 24.95 -15.38 26.27
CA PRO A 234 25.86 -14.28 26.53
C PRO A 234 26.06 -13.42 25.28
N LEU A 235 26.14 -12.12 25.48
CA LEU A 235 26.39 -11.18 24.40
C LEU A 235 27.73 -11.47 23.74
N LYS A 236 27.76 -11.42 22.42
CA LYS A 236 28.99 -11.57 21.61
C LYS A 236 29.84 -10.29 21.54
N ILE A 237 29.35 -9.19 22.09
CA ILE A 237 30.03 -7.90 22.19
C ILE A 237 31.25 -8.07 23.11
N LYS A 238 32.45 -7.81 22.58
CA LYS A 238 33.73 -7.89 23.31
C LYS A 238 34.25 -6.53 23.75
N ASN A 239 33.89 -5.48 23.02
CA ASN A 239 34.36 -4.13 23.33
C ASN A 239 33.41 -3.42 24.31
N PRO A 240 33.89 -3.12 25.55
CA PRO A 240 33.05 -2.51 26.59
C PRO A 240 32.48 -1.14 26.20
N LYS A 241 33.21 -0.38 25.35
CA LYS A 241 32.76 0.94 24.91
C LYS A 241 31.54 0.82 23.99
N VAL A 242 31.47 -0.23 23.15
CA VAL A 242 30.34 -0.49 22.27
C VAL A 242 29.08 -0.78 23.10
N LEU A 243 29.18 -1.70 24.08
CA LEU A 243 28.05 -2.02 24.95
C LEU A 243 27.59 -0.79 25.75
N LYS A 244 28.54 -0.04 26.33
CA LYS A 244 28.24 1.18 27.11
C LYS A 244 27.54 2.26 26.26
N ASN A 245 27.98 2.47 25.03
CA ASN A 245 27.34 3.43 24.11
C ASN A 245 25.90 3.01 23.77
N ILE A 246 25.65 1.70 23.53
CA ILE A 246 24.31 1.19 23.28
C ILE A 246 23.42 1.40 24.51
N ILE A 247 23.94 1.08 25.72
CA ILE A 247 23.23 1.27 26.98
C ILE A 247 22.87 2.75 27.17
N ASN A 248 23.82 3.67 27.02
CA ASN A 248 23.58 5.10 27.20
C ASN A 248 22.52 5.64 26.23
N ASN A 249 22.57 5.24 24.94
CA ASN A 249 21.59 5.65 23.94
C ASN A 249 20.18 5.13 24.23
N LEU A 250 20.06 3.92 24.81
CA LEU A 250 18.77 3.35 25.19
C LEU A 250 18.26 3.93 26.50
N ASP A 251 19.16 4.33 27.44
CA ASP A 251 18.78 4.81 28.75
C ASP A 251 18.01 6.13 28.71
N GLU A 252 18.22 6.96 27.66
CA GLU A 252 17.49 8.20 27.43
C GLU A 252 16.01 7.99 27.06
N LEU A 253 15.60 6.75 26.74
CA LEU A 253 14.26 6.41 26.32
C LEU A 253 13.50 5.66 27.40
N SER A 254 12.24 6.06 27.65
CA SER A 254 11.28 5.22 28.37
C SER A 254 10.57 4.31 27.35
N LEU A 255 11.01 3.06 27.27
CA LEU A 255 10.48 2.09 26.30
C LEU A 255 9.15 1.50 26.76
N SER A 256 8.87 1.46 28.06
CA SER A 256 7.59 0.98 28.61
C SER A 256 6.42 1.89 28.21
N ASP A 257 6.67 3.20 28.09
CA ASP A 257 5.67 4.19 27.68
C ASP A 257 5.42 4.19 26.16
N ILE A 258 6.29 3.48 25.41
CA ILE A 258 6.16 3.36 23.95
C ILE A 258 5.26 2.18 23.66
N ASN A 259 4.22 2.44 22.85
CA ASN A 259 3.29 1.42 22.42
C ASN A 259 3.95 0.20 21.75
N SER A 260 3.33 -0.96 21.90
CA SER A 260 3.77 -2.22 21.33
C SER A 260 3.89 -2.18 19.78
N ASP A 261 3.08 -1.39 19.10
CA ASP A 261 3.16 -1.24 17.63
C ASP A 261 4.35 -0.37 17.22
N ILE A 262 4.68 0.66 18.00
CA ILE A 262 5.90 1.47 17.79
C ILE A 262 7.14 0.61 18.01
N LYS A 263 7.14 -0.26 19.02
CA LYS A 263 8.19 -1.25 19.24
C LYS A 263 8.29 -2.20 18.03
N GLY A 264 7.18 -2.71 17.54
CA GLY A 264 7.11 -3.55 16.35
C GLY A 264 7.60 -2.82 15.09
N ASP A 265 7.18 -1.59 14.87
CA ASP A 265 7.62 -0.73 13.76
C ASP A 265 9.13 -0.40 13.83
N ALA A 266 9.69 -0.24 15.02
CA ALA A 266 11.10 0.01 15.21
C ALA A 266 11.93 -1.26 14.99
N PHE A 267 11.44 -2.43 15.39
CA PHE A 267 12.00 -3.73 15.02
C PHE A 267 11.94 -3.91 13.49
N GLU A 268 10.82 -3.57 12.87
CA GLU A 268 10.66 -3.62 11.42
C GLU A 268 11.63 -2.66 10.71
N TYR A 269 11.86 -1.47 11.26
CA TYR A 269 12.85 -0.53 10.72
C TYR A 269 14.27 -1.09 10.79
N PHE A 270 14.65 -1.71 11.91
CA PHE A 270 15.94 -2.35 12.07
C PHE A 270 16.12 -3.51 11.08
N LEU A 271 15.09 -4.31 10.89
CA LEU A 271 15.04 -5.37 9.87
C LEU A 271 15.09 -4.81 8.45
N LYS A 272 14.35 -3.74 8.15
CA LYS A 272 14.36 -3.08 6.83
C LYS A 272 15.70 -2.43 6.48
N ALA A 273 16.28 -1.70 7.43
CA ALA A 273 17.60 -1.09 7.24
C ALA A 273 18.70 -2.14 7.02
N TYR A 274 18.44 -3.35 7.47
CA TYR A 274 19.30 -4.51 7.38
C TYR A 274 19.13 -5.27 6.06
N LEU A 275 17.89 -5.59 5.66
CA LEU A 275 17.57 -6.36 4.45
C LEU A 275 17.85 -5.59 3.15
N ALA A 276 17.89 -4.26 3.19
CA ALA A 276 18.25 -3.44 2.03
C ALA A 276 19.67 -3.69 1.49
N ASN A 277 20.53 -4.36 2.26
CA ASN A 277 21.94 -4.59 1.93
C ASN A 277 22.31 -6.06 1.62
N GLN A 278 21.35 -7.01 1.69
CA GLN A 278 21.64 -8.42 1.37
C GLN A 278 20.58 -9.03 0.45
N HIS A 279 20.97 -9.33 -0.77
CA HIS A 279 20.21 -10.12 -1.73
C HIS A 279 20.27 -11.62 -1.39
N LYS A 280 19.12 -12.26 -1.31
CA LYS A 280 18.79 -13.64 -1.71
C LYS A 280 18.63 -14.77 -0.69
N ASP A 281 19.11 -14.79 0.53
CA ASP A 281 19.13 -16.04 1.29
C ASP A 281 18.25 -16.16 2.53
N LEU A 282 17.39 -15.19 2.82
CA LEU A 282 16.44 -15.27 3.94
C LEU A 282 15.00 -15.28 3.44
N GLY A 283 14.47 -16.49 3.18
CA GLY A 283 13.04 -16.72 2.93
C GLY A 283 12.12 -16.35 4.10
N GLU A 284 12.62 -15.61 5.07
CA GLU A 284 11.93 -15.16 6.27
C GLU A 284 11.26 -13.81 6.00
N TYR A 285 9.98 -13.87 5.63
CA TYR A 285 9.22 -12.66 5.37
C TYR A 285 8.49 -12.19 6.62
N PHE A 286 8.74 -10.93 7.00
CA PHE A 286 7.95 -10.28 8.02
C PHE A 286 6.56 -9.96 7.49
N THR A 287 5.52 -10.46 8.15
CA THR A 287 4.14 -10.18 7.77
C THR A 287 3.74 -8.78 8.22
N PRO A 288 3.30 -7.88 7.32
CA PRO A 288 2.88 -6.53 7.68
C PRO A 288 1.77 -6.53 8.75
N ARG A 289 1.89 -5.69 9.77
CA ARG A 289 1.01 -5.69 10.94
C ARG A 289 -0.48 -5.52 10.62
N HIS A 290 -0.83 -4.69 9.65
CA HIS A 290 -2.22 -4.53 9.24
C HIS A 290 -2.81 -5.82 8.66
N ILE A 291 -2.01 -6.61 7.93
CA ILE A 291 -2.42 -7.94 7.43
C ILE A 291 -2.58 -8.91 8.60
N VAL A 292 -1.63 -8.93 9.54
CA VAL A 292 -1.72 -9.76 10.76
C VAL A 292 -3.00 -9.46 11.53
N LYS A 293 -3.29 -8.18 11.79
CA LYS A 293 -4.52 -7.74 12.48
C LYS A 293 -5.78 -8.20 11.72
N THR A 294 -5.78 -8.13 10.40
CA THR A 294 -6.89 -8.61 9.58
C THR A 294 -7.10 -10.12 9.73
N LEU A 295 -6.03 -10.92 9.67
CA LEU A 295 -6.14 -12.38 9.85
C LEU A 295 -6.67 -12.73 11.24
N VAL A 296 -6.18 -12.09 12.30
CA VAL A 296 -6.63 -12.34 13.67
C VAL A 296 -8.08 -11.93 13.86
N LYS A 297 -8.51 -10.77 13.33
CA LYS A 297 -9.91 -10.34 13.37
C LYS A 297 -10.82 -11.32 12.60
N LEU A 298 -10.37 -11.79 11.43
CA LEU A 298 -11.10 -12.74 10.61
C LEU A 298 -11.30 -14.09 11.32
N ILE A 299 -10.21 -14.65 11.86
CA ILE A 299 -10.25 -15.96 12.52
C ILE A 299 -10.90 -15.88 13.91
N ASN A 300 -10.90 -14.69 14.53
CA ASN A 300 -11.54 -14.34 15.79
C ASN A 300 -11.30 -15.38 16.91
N PRO A 301 -10.05 -15.52 17.39
CA PRO A 301 -9.71 -16.50 18.42
C PRO A 301 -10.39 -16.17 19.75
N LYS A 302 -10.86 -17.22 20.43
CA LYS A 302 -11.61 -17.08 21.70
C LYS A 302 -10.82 -17.69 22.84
N PHE A 303 -11.09 -17.23 24.06
CA PHE A 303 -10.53 -17.83 25.28
C PHE A 303 -10.91 -19.33 25.36
N GLY A 304 -9.93 -20.16 25.67
CA GLY A 304 -10.06 -21.61 25.71
C GLY A 304 -9.63 -22.35 24.43
N GLU A 305 -9.40 -21.65 23.33
CA GLU A 305 -8.92 -22.22 22.08
C GLU A 305 -7.38 -22.28 22.03
N ALA A 306 -6.82 -23.39 21.53
CA ALA A 306 -5.40 -23.56 21.28
C ALA A 306 -5.04 -23.07 19.89
N ILE A 307 -4.14 -22.07 19.79
CA ILE A 307 -3.72 -21.40 18.56
C ILE A 307 -2.31 -21.81 18.20
N TYR A 308 -2.09 -22.19 16.94
CA TYR A 308 -0.80 -22.68 16.46
C TYR A 308 -0.32 -21.92 15.21
N ASP A 309 0.96 -21.52 15.25
CA ASP A 309 1.71 -21.03 14.10
C ASP A 309 2.92 -21.93 13.86
N PRO A 310 2.92 -22.82 12.85
CA PRO A 310 4.03 -23.71 12.54
C PRO A 310 5.27 -23.01 11.98
N PHE A 311 5.16 -21.75 11.54
CA PHE A 311 6.23 -20.98 10.90
C PHE A 311 6.25 -19.56 11.49
N CYS A 312 6.34 -19.49 12.83
CA CYS A 312 5.97 -18.30 13.58
C CYS A 312 6.92 -17.09 13.40
N GLY A 313 8.10 -17.28 12.80
CA GLY A 313 9.07 -16.20 12.56
C GLY A 313 9.40 -15.45 13.84
N THR A 314 9.03 -14.17 13.92
CA THR A 314 9.19 -13.31 15.11
C THR A 314 7.95 -13.27 16.03
N GLY A 315 6.94 -14.09 15.77
CA GLY A 315 5.75 -14.27 16.59
C GLY A 315 4.61 -13.27 16.33
N GLY A 316 4.61 -12.57 15.20
CA GLY A 316 3.62 -11.52 14.92
C GLY A 316 2.17 -11.99 15.05
N MET A 317 1.82 -13.15 14.46
CA MET A 317 0.48 -13.73 14.51
C MET A 317 0.10 -14.14 15.93
N LEU A 318 1.03 -14.74 16.65
CA LEU A 318 0.83 -15.24 18.02
C LEU A 318 0.61 -14.09 19.02
N ILE A 319 1.41 -13.02 18.92
CA ILE A 319 1.30 -11.83 19.76
C ILE A 319 -0.05 -11.17 19.57
N GLU A 320 -0.47 -10.98 18.33
CA GLU A 320 -1.75 -10.32 18.03
C GLU A 320 -2.93 -11.20 18.47
N SER A 321 -2.83 -12.52 18.32
CA SER A 321 -3.84 -13.48 18.81
C SER A 321 -3.94 -13.46 20.34
N PHE A 322 -2.80 -13.43 21.05
CA PHE A 322 -2.77 -13.29 22.50
C PHE A 322 -3.46 -12.00 22.97
N LYS A 323 -3.10 -10.85 22.36
CA LYS A 323 -3.70 -9.56 22.68
C LYS A 323 -5.20 -9.54 22.40
N HIS A 324 -5.63 -10.15 21.28
CA HIS A 324 -7.04 -10.23 20.90
C HIS A 324 -7.86 -10.94 21.97
N ILE A 325 -7.38 -12.07 22.49
CA ILE A 325 -8.06 -12.83 23.56
C ILE A 325 -7.96 -12.08 24.88
N PHE A 326 -6.76 -11.63 25.27
CA PHE A 326 -6.50 -10.94 26.54
C PHE A 326 -7.41 -9.72 26.72
N ASN A 327 -7.70 -8.98 25.67
CA ASN A 327 -8.56 -7.80 25.72
C ASN A 327 -10.07 -8.13 25.85
N ARG A 328 -10.46 -9.38 25.56
CA ARG A 328 -11.86 -9.82 25.51
C ARG A 328 -12.27 -10.83 26.56
N MET A 329 -11.30 -11.41 27.27
CA MET A 329 -11.57 -12.43 28.28
C MET A 329 -11.82 -11.81 29.68
N PRO A 330 -12.53 -12.50 30.59
CA PRO A 330 -12.55 -12.17 32.00
C PRO A 330 -11.14 -12.24 32.60
N ARG A 331 -10.77 -11.30 33.49
CA ARG A 331 -9.42 -11.20 34.05
C ARG A 331 -9.40 -11.60 35.52
N ASN A 332 -8.99 -12.82 35.81
CA ASN A 332 -8.63 -13.31 37.12
C ASN A 332 -7.34 -14.11 37.02
N GLU A 333 -6.79 -14.54 38.14
CA GLU A 333 -5.50 -15.26 38.18
C GLU A 333 -5.54 -16.57 37.38
N GLU A 334 -6.63 -17.34 37.53
CA GLU A 334 -6.84 -18.62 36.84
C GLU A 334 -6.92 -18.47 35.33
N THR A 335 -7.71 -17.51 34.82
CA THR A 335 -7.86 -17.26 33.38
C THR A 335 -6.58 -16.72 32.75
N LEU A 336 -5.82 -15.91 33.49
CA LEU A 336 -4.51 -15.41 33.05
C LEU A 336 -3.48 -16.53 32.99
N ASP A 337 -3.45 -17.45 33.97
CA ASP A 337 -2.56 -18.59 33.98
C ASP A 337 -2.90 -19.56 32.84
N PHE A 338 -4.20 -19.82 32.59
CA PHE A 338 -4.65 -20.63 31.47
C PHE A 338 -4.22 -20.03 30.12
N LEU A 339 -4.46 -18.73 29.90
CA LEU A 339 -4.08 -18.04 28.67
C LEU A 339 -2.59 -18.19 28.39
N LYS A 340 -1.73 -18.03 29.41
CA LYS A 340 -0.28 -18.12 29.29
C LYS A 340 0.24 -19.53 29.00
N LYS A 341 -0.42 -20.57 29.50
CA LYS A 341 0.08 -21.94 29.43
C LYS A 341 -0.55 -22.78 28.33
N ASN A 342 -1.81 -22.49 27.96
CA ASN A 342 -2.62 -23.42 27.19
C ASN A 342 -3.18 -22.85 25.88
N THR A 343 -2.82 -21.62 25.51
CA THR A 343 -3.46 -20.96 24.37
C THR A 343 -2.54 -20.79 23.17
N ILE A 344 -1.32 -20.29 23.35
CA ILE A 344 -0.42 -19.93 22.24
C ILE A 344 0.65 -20.99 22.04
N TYR A 345 0.76 -21.49 20.81
CA TYR A 345 1.76 -22.50 20.39
C TYR A 345 2.45 -22.03 19.11
N GLY A 346 3.77 -22.12 19.06
CA GLY A 346 4.56 -21.73 17.89
C GLY A 346 5.74 -22.63 17.65
N ARG A 347 6.10 -22.78 16.38
CA ARG A 347 7.33 -23.46 15.95
C ARG A 347 8.08 -22.59 14.96
N GLU A 348 9.39 -22.63 15.06
CA GLU A 348 10.30 -21.90 14.18
C GLU A 348 11.63 -22.65 14.12
N ILE A 349 12.10 -22.91 12.90
CA ILE A 349 13.35 -23.65 12.70
C ILE A 349 14.59 -22.79 12.96
N THR A 350 14.49 -21.49 12.71
CA THR A 350 15.62 -20.55 12.78
C THR A 350 15.84 -19.99 14.18
N THR A 351 16.85 -19.15 14.31
CA THR A 351 17.12 -18.39 15.55
C THR A 351 16.02 -17.38 15.90
N ASN A 352 15.09 -17.12 15.00
CA ASN A 352 13.93 -16.27 15.27
C ASN A 352 13.02 -16.84 16.37
N ALA A 353 13.03 -18.15 16.61
CA ALA A 353 12.35 -18.80 17.75
C ALA A 353 12.68 -18.10 19.07
N ARG A 354 13.96 -17.71 19.27
CA ARG A 354 14.44 -16.97 20.42
C ARG A 354 13.78 -15.59 20.54
N ILE A 355 13.68 -14.89 19.40
CA ILE A 355 13.06 -13.57 19.34
C ILE A 355 11.56 -13.68 19.64
N THR A 356 10.91 -14.69 19.09
CA THR A 356 9.50 -14.98 19.38
C THR A 356 9.27 -15.22 20.87
N LYS A 357 10.10 -16.04 21.52
CA LYS A 357 10.02 -16.26 22.96
C LYS A 357 10.17 -14.97 23.76
N MET A 358 11.16 -14.13 23.43
CA MET A 358 11.35 -12.83 24.08
C MET A 358 10.13 -11.91 23.89
N ASN A 359 9.58 -11.85 22.67
CA ASN A 359 8.40 -11.05 22.37
C ASN A 359 7.16 -11.53 23.13
N MET A 360 6.98 -12.84 23.26
CA MET A 360 5.88 -13.43 24.05
C MET A 360 6.03 -13.11 25.54
N ILE A 361 7.23 -13.23 26.13
CA ILE A 361 7.51 -12.83 27.50
C ILE A 361 7.15 -11.35 27.74
N LEU A 362 7.57 -10.46 26.84
CA LEU A 362 7.27 -9.03 26.91
C LEU A 362 5.78 -8.72 26.75
N THR A 363 5.05 -9.55 26.02
CA THR A 363 3.59 -9.40 25.84
C THR A 363 2.83 -9.89 27.08
N GLY A 364 3.48 -10.69 27.94
CA GLY A 364 2.89 -11.22 29.16
C GLY A 364 2.48 -12.70 29.07
N ASP A 365 2.72 -13.34 27.94
CA ASP A 365 2.60 -14.79 27.75
C ASP A 365 3.80 -15.52 28.37
N GLY A 366 3.60 -16.76 28.77
CA GLY A 366 4.65 -17.54 29.46
C GLY A 366 5.74 -18.11 28.54
N HIS A 367 5.66 -17.96 27.22
CA HIS A 367 6.59 -18.48 26.18
C HIS A 367 6.81 -20.01 26.15
N ASN A 368 6.20 -20.77 27.04
CA ASN A 368 6.46 -22.19 27.24
C ASN A 368 6.22 -23.08 26.04
N ASN A 369 5.31 -22.66 25.13
CA ASN A 369 4.86 -23.45 23.99
C ASN A 369 5.52 -23.01 22.65
N ILE A 370 6.54 -22.15 22.71
CA ILE A 370 7.33 -21.78 21.54
C ILE A 370 8.55 -22.70 21.45
N GLN A 371 8.67 -23.45 20.36
CA GLN A 371 9.70 -24.44 20.15
C GLN A 371 10.59 -24.10 18.95
N ARG A 372 11.91 -24.25 19.12
CA ARG A 372 12.84 -24.20 17.99
C ARG A 372 12.96 -25.57 17.38
N ILE A 373 12.13 -25.86 16.38
CA ILE A 373 12.05 -27.19 15.75
C ILE A 373 11.57 -27.05 14.30
N ASP A 374 12.01 -27.95 13.45
CA ASP A 374 11.48 -28.07 12.11
C ASP A 374 10.06 -28.68 12.14
N SER A 375 9.07 -27.89 11.79
CA SER A 375 7.68 -28.28 11.76
C SER A 375 7.40 -29.38 10.74
N LEU A 376 8.08 -29.34 9.57
CA LEU A 376 7.87 -30.30 8.49
C LEU A 376 8.45 -31.67 8.78
N ALA A 377 9.57 -31.73 9.53
CA ALA A 377 10.15 -32.97 10.01
C ALA A 377 9.34 -33.61 11.16
N ASN A 378 8.49 -32.82 11.83
CA ASN A 378 7.75 -33.23 13.03
C ASN A 378 6.24 -32.93 12.85
N PRO A 379 5.52 -33.67 11.99
CA PRO A 379 4.09 -33.47 11.77
C PRO A 379 3.28 -33.68 13.05
N ILE A 380 2.18 -32.92 13.15
CA ILE A 380 1.23 -32.99 14.26
C ILE A 380 -0.15 -33.23 13.69
N ASP A 381 -0.94 -34.07 14.36
CA ASP A 381 -2.30 -34.41 13.95
C ASP A 381 -3.34 -33.93 14.98
N ASN A 382 -4.38 -33.25 14.52
CA ASN A 382 -5.63 -32.96 15.26
C ASN A 382 -5.42 -32.36 16.67
N LYS A 383 -4.48 -31.43 16.84
CA LYS A 383 -4.10 -30.91 18.15
C LYS A 383 -4.65 -29.52 18.45
N TYR A 384 -4.79 -28.64 17.47
CA TYR A 384 -5.07 -27.25 17.67
C TYR A 384 -6.47 -26.85 17.15
N ASP A 385 -7.08 -25.89 17.82
CA ASP A 385 -8.39 -25.36 17.42
C ASP A 385 -8.25 -24.36 16.25
N ILE A 386 -7.13 -23.64 16.24
CA ILE A 386 -6.83 -22.62 15.24
C ILE A 386 -5.40 -22.80 14.73
N VAL A 387 -5.23 -22.69 13.40
CA VAL A 387 -3.94 -22.45 12.75
C VAL A 387 -3.96 -21.08 12.09
N ILE A 388 -2.99 -20.24 12.42
CA ILE A 388 -2.83 -18.90 11.83
C ILE A 388 -1.36 -18.69 11.47
N THR A 389 -1.05 -18.57 10.18
CA THR A 389 0.34 -18.53 9.76
C THR A 389 0.54 -17.82 8.41
N ASN A 390 1.75 -17.34 8.20
CA ASN A 390 2.27 -16.98 6.89
C ASN A 390 3.29 -18.05 6.50
N MET A 391 2.93 -18.93 5.55
CA MET A 391 3.84 -20.00 5.13
C MET A 391 5.09 -19.44 4.45
N PRO A 392 6.25 -20.07 4.57
CA PRO A 392 7.45 -19.69 3.83
C PRO A 392 7.21 -19.78 2.31
N PHE A 393 7.68 -18.76 1.56
CA PHE A 393 7.53 -18.72 0.10
C PHE A 393 8.78 -19.30 -0.59
N SER A 394 8.59 -19.85 -1.78
CA SER A 394 9.69 -20.34 -2.64
C SER A 394 10.52 -21.46 -2.01
N LEU A 395 9.87 -22.33 -1.25
CA LEU A 395 10.50 -23.54 -0.70
C LEU A 395 10.89 -24.51 -1.83
N GLY A 396 12.06 -25.13 -1.68
CA GLY A 396 12.56 -26.20 -2.53
C GLY A 396 11.83 -27.52 -2.31
N ASN A 397 12.46 -28.62 -2.75
CA ASN A 397 12.01 -29.96 -2.47
C ASN A 397 12.74 -30.53 -1.24
N PHE A 398 11.99 -31.28 -0.43
CA PHE A 398 12.45 -31.97 0.78
C PHE A 398 12.09 -33.44 0.65
N ASP A 399 12.91 -34.20 -0.08
CA ASP A 399 12.65 -35.61 -0.36
C ASP A 399 12.59 -36.44 0.93
N GLU A 400 13.38 -36.09 1.93
CA GLU A 400 13.42 -36.73 3.25
C GLU A 400 12.11 -36.65 4.03
N TYR A 401 11.27 -35.64 3.76
CA TYR A 401 9.99 -35.46 4.47
C TYR A 401 8.79 -36.02 3.70
N SER A 402 8.96 -36.37 2.43
CA SER A 402 7.84 -36.80 1.58
C SER A 402 7.08 -38.02 2.14
N GLY A 403 7.78 -38.95 2.79
CA GLY A 403 7.19 -40.13 3.44
C GLY A 403 6.42 -39.83 4.74
N LEU A 404 6.54 -38.65 5.31
CA LEU A 404 5.83 -38.25 6.52
C LEU A 404 4.42 -37.68 6.23
N TYR A 405 4.12 -37.41 4.95
CA TYR A 405 2.88 -36.76 4.50
C TYR A 405 2.12 -37.60 3.51
N SER A 406 0.78 -37.52 3.56
CA SER A 406 -0.13 -38.38 2.77
C SER A 406 -0.08 -38.10 1.27
N LEU A 407 0.24 -36.89 0.85
CA LEU A 407 0.41 -36.55 -0.55
C LEU A 407 1.67 -37.10 -1.18
N GLY A 408 2.63 -37.61 -0.37
CA GLY A 408 3.90 -38.18 -0.86
C GLY A 408 4.70 -37.22 -1.74
N SER A 409 4.55 -35.88 -1.55
CA SER A 409 5.20 -34.86 -2.33
C SER A 409 6.41 -34.30 -1.58
N ALA A 410 7.53 -34.16 -2.28
CA ALA A 410 8.71 -33.47 -1.73
C ALA A 410 8.59 -31.93 -1.79
N ASN A 411 7.63 -31.39 -2.53
CA ASN A 411 7.49 -29.94 -2.71
C ASN A 411 7.13 -29.24 -1.40
N GLY A 412 7.95 -28.28 -0.95
CA GLY A 412 7.78 -27.61 0.34
C GLY A 412 6.43 -26.92 0.52
N ASN A 413 5.84 -26.36 -0.55
CA ASN A 413 4.50 -25.77 -0.45
C ASN A 413 3.41 -26.79 -0.13
N PHE A 414 3.54 -28.02 -0.67
CA PHE A 414 2.61 -29.12 -0.35
C PHE A 414 2.75 -29.52 1.12
N LEU A 415 4.00 -29.71 1.56
CA LEU A 415 4.30 -30.10 2.93
C LEU A 415 3.77 -29.07 3.95
N CYS A 416 3.96 -27.77 3.69
CA CYS A 416 3.45 -26.72 4.56
C CYS A 416 1.93 -26.73 4.70
N ILE A 417 1.21 -26.81 3.59
CA ILE A 417 -0.26 -26.78 3.60
C ILE A 417 -0.82 -28.06 4.25
N GLU A 418 -0.25 -29.23 3.91
CA GLU A 418 -0.67 -30.49 4.52
C GLU A 418 -0.38 -30.50 6.02
N HIS A 419 0.79 -30.03 6.46
CA HIS A 419 1.12 -29.88 7.88
C HIS A 419 0.09 -29.02 8.63
N CYS A 420 -0.24 -27.85 8.08
CA CYS A 420 -1.23 -26.96 8.67
C CYS A 420 -2.59 -27.62 8.80
N LEU A 421 -3.10 -28.26 7.71
CA LEU A 421 -4.41 -28.92 7.73
C LEU A 421 -4.46 -30.12 8.69
N ARG A 422 -3.40 -30.91 8.77
CA ARG A 422 -3.31 -32.05 9.70
C ARG A 422 -3.31 -31.62 11.16
N SER A 423 -2.67 -30.49 11.47
CA SER A 423 -2.53 -30.01 12.85
C SER A 423 -3.82 -29.49 13.47
N ILE A 424 -4.83 -29.20 12.65
CA ILE A 424 -6.12 -28.65 13.10
C ILE A 424 -7.07 -29.78 13.53
N LYS A 425 -7.71 -29.62 14.69
CA LYS A 425 -8.80 -30.48 15.15
C LYS A 425 -9.95 -30.45 14.16
N PRO A 426 -10.72 -31.54 14.05
CA PRO A 426 -11.99 -31.51 13.34
C PRO A 426 -12.93 -30.43 13.90
N GLY A 427 -13.44 -29.56 13.03
CA GLY A 427 -14.25 -28.39 13.39
C GLY A 427 -13.42 -27.13 13.69
N GLY A 428 -12.10 -27.25 13.80
CA GLY A 428 -11.20 -26.12 13.91
C GLY A 428 -11.04 -25.34 12.60
N ARG A 429 -10.39 -24.18 12.64
CA ARG A 429 -10.29 -23.26 11.51
C ARG A 429 -8.86 -22.77 11.25
N MET A 430 -8.60 -22.34 10.03
CA MET A 430 -7.29 -21.90 9.59
C MET A 430 -7.39 -20.59 8.80
N ALA A 431 -6.44 -19.69 9.06
CA ALA A 431 -6.12 -18.57 8.18
C ALA A 431 -4.64 -18.65 7.78
N ILE A 432 -4.38 -18.87 6.51
CA ILE A 432 -3.02 -19.04 5.99
C ILE A 432 -2.75 -18.10 4.83
N ILE A 433 -1.60 -17.43 4.83
CA ILE A 433 -1.11 -16.67 3.68
C ILE A 433 -0.32 -17.61 2.78
N ILE A 434 -0.70 -17.66 1.51
CA ILE A 434 -0.10 -18.51 0.48
C ILE A 434 0.32 -17.69 -0.75
N PRO A 435 1.33 -18.14 -1.52
CA PRO A 435 1.57 -17.61 -2.86
C PRO A 435 0.39 -17.86 -3.80
N ASP A 436 -0.04 -16.86 -4.56
CA ASP A 436 -1.17 -16.95 -5.51
C ASP A 436 -1.04 -18.12 -6.49
N GLY A 437 0.18 -18.52 -6.89
CA GLY A 437 0.42 -19.63 -7.78
C GLY A 437 -0.24 -20.93 -7.35
N ILE A 438 -0.43 -21.14 -6.05
CA ILE A 438 -1.11 -22.33 -5.51
C ILE A 438 -2.56 -22.38 -5.99
N LEU A 439 -3.20 -21.23 -6.19
CA LEU A 439 -4.60 -21.13 -6.59
C LEU A 439 -4.84 -21.50 -8.07
N PHE A 440 -3.83 -21.41 -8.95
CA PHE A 440 -4.05 -21.59 -10.39
C PHE A 440 -2.99 -22.40 -11.14
N ASP A 441 -1.73 -22.46 -10.68
CA ASP A 441 -0.67 -23.15 -11.43
C ASP A 441 -0.95 -24.66 -11.50
N LYS A 442 -0.74 -25.27 -12.67
CA LYS A 442 -1.03 -26.71 -12.93
C LYS A 442 -0.26 -27.63 -12.00
N LYS A 443 0.98 -27.30 -11.65
CA LYS A 443 1.81 -28.11 -10.74
C LYS A 443 1.18 -28.28 -9.35
N TYR A 444 0.29 -27.36 -8.95
CA TYR A 444 -0.37 -27.35 -7.64
C TYR A 444 -1.78 -27.96 -7.66
N LYS A 445 -2.22 -28.61 -8.75
CA LYS A 445 -3.52 -29.26 -8.83
C LYS A 445 -3.77 -30.21 -7.65
N LYS A 446 -2.84 -31.13 -7.36
CA LYS A 446 -2.99 -32.11 -6.27
C LYS A 446 -3.21 -31.47 -4.89
N ILE A 447 -2.52 -30.35 -4.60
CA ILE A 447 -2.71 -29.68 -3.30
C ILE A 447 -4.05 -28.94 -3.24
N ARG A 448 -4.54 -28.36 -4.35
CA ARG A 448 -5.88 -27.79 -4.40
C ARG A 448 -6.95 -28.87 -4.15
N GLU A 449 -6.86 -30.01 -4.84
CA GLU A 449 -7.75 -31.18 -4.60
C GLU A 449 -7.72 -31.62 -3.13
N TYR A 450 -6.53 -31.65 -2.52
CA TYR A 450 -6.36 -32.01 -1.11
C TYR A 450 -7.06 -30.98 -0.18
N ILE A 451 -6.88 -29.69 -0.43
CA ILE A 451 -7.54 -28.61 0.34
C ILE A 451 -9.06 -28.78 0.28
N TYR A 452 -9.64 -28.84 -0.92
CA TYR A 452 -11.10 -28.92 -1.09
C TYR A 452 -11.71 -30.27 -0.67
N LYS A 453 -10.90 -31.32 -0.59
CA LYS A 453 -11.33 -32.62 -0.06
C LYS A 453 -11.41 -32.64 1.46
N ASN A 454 -10.50 -31.98 2.14
CA ASN A 454 -10.31 -32.06 3.60
C ASN A 454 -10.79 -30.82 4.36
N SER A 455 -11.25 -29.79 3.67
CA SER A 455 -11.70 -28.56 4.33
C SER A 455 -12.88 -27.91 3.60
N TYR A 456 -13.58 -27.06 4.32
CA TYR A 456 -14.55 -26.11 3.79
C TYR A 456 -13.84 -24.76 3.61
N VAL A 457 -13.62 -24.33 2.37
CA VAL A 457 -12.95 -23.07 2.05
C VAL A 457 -13.99 -21.95 2.09
N GLU A 458 -13.97 -21.11 3.13
CA GLU A 458 -14.94 -20.03 3.28
C GLU A 458 -14.59 -18.84 2.38
N ASN A 459 -13.34 -18.39 2.49
CA ASN A 459 -12.89 -17.18 1.80
C ASN A 459 -11.48 -17.33 1.22
N ILE A 460 -11.29 -16.70 0.07
CA ILE A 460 -9.99 -16.42 -0.52
C ILE A 460 -9.86 -14.90 -0.65
N VAL A 461 -8.85 -14.30 -0.01
CA VAL A 461 -8.61 -12.84 -0.04
C VAL A 461 -7.32 -12.57 -0.79
N SER A 462 -7.41 -12.11 -2.03
CA SER A 462 -6.25 -11.81 -2.86
C SER A 462 -5.67 -10.45 -2.50
N LEU A 463 -4.43 -10.44 -2.03
CA LEU A 463 -3.71 -9.22 -1.67
C LEU A 463 -3.07 -8.57 -2.92
N PRO A 464 -2.92 -7.24 -2.97
CA PRO A 464 -2.28 -6.58 -4.09
C PRO A 464 -0.79 -6.95 -4.19
N GLN A 465 -0.29 -7.04 -5.41
CA GLN A 465 1.14 -7.25 -5.62
C GLN A 465 1.96 -6.12 -4.99
N GLY A 466 2.96 -6.48 -4.19
CA GLY A 466 3.77 -5.52 -3.43
C GLY A 466 3.33 -5.30 -1.99
N SER A 467 2.30 -5.99 -1.49
CA SER A 467 1.91 -5.95 -0.06
C SER A 467 3.04 -6.36 0.87
N PHE A 468 3.93 -7.23 0.40
CA PHE A 468 5.10 -7.72 1.15
C PHE A 468 6.42 -7.03 0.79
N LYS A 469 6.39 -5.90 0.04
CA LYS A 469 7.61 -5.12 -0.19
C LYS A 469 8.12 -4.49 1.13
N PRO A 470 9.44 -4.36 1.31
CA PRO A 470 10.53 -4.63 0.35
C PRO A 470 10.98 -6.10 0.25
N TYR A 471 10.39 -7.03 1.02
CA TYR A 471 10.87 -8.41 1.19
C TYR A 471 10.69 -9.27 -0.06
N THR A 472 9.51 -9.21 -0.68
CA THR A 472 9.21 -9.97 -1.89
C THR A 472 8.21 -9.24 -2.79
N GLU A 473 8.22 -9.56 -4.07
CA GLU A 473 7.24 -9.15 -5.07
C GLU A 473 6.20 -10.25 -5.36
N VAL A 474 6.30 -11.40 -4.70
CA VAL A 474 5.35 -12.51 -4.86
C VAL A 474 3.95 -12.04 -4.49
N LYS A 475 3.01 -12.21 -5.39
CA LYS A 475 1.60 -11.96 -5.12
C LYS A 475 1.07 -13.08 -4.23
N THR A 476 0.29 -12.72 -3.22
CA THR A 476 -0.18 -13.63 -2.18
C THR A 476 -1.67 -13.51 -1.96
N SER A 477 -2.26 -14.58 -1.44
CA SER A 477 -3.64 -14.62 -0.98
C SER A 477 -3.74 -15.19 0.42
N ILE A 478 -4.79 -14.78 1.15
CA ILE A 478 -5.17 -15.39 2.42
C ILE A 478 -6.23 -16.43 2.12
N LEU A 479 -6.01 -17.67 2.57
CA LEU A 479 -7.00 -18.74 2.59
C LEU A 479 -7.61 -18.84 3.98
N PHE A 480 -8.91 -18.71 4.05
CA PHE A 480 -9.67 -18.93 5.27
C PHE A 480 -10.56 -20.17 5.11
N LEU A 481 -10.38 -21.16 5.98
CA LEU A 481 -11.06 -22.46 5.87
C LEU A 481 -11.33 -23.10 7.24
N LYS A 482 -12.26 -24.07 7.23
CA LYS A 482 -12.59 -24.94 8.38
C LYS A 482 -12.26 -26.39 8.08
N ASN A 483 -11.66 -27.08 9.04
CA ASN A 483 -11.47 -28.54 8.97
C ASN A 483 -12.82 -29.24 9.21
N ILE A 484 -13.24 -30.12 8.31
CA ILE A 484 -14.54 -30.78 8.36
C ILE A 484 -14.40 -32.29 8.63
N LYS A 485 -15.15 -32.79 9.61
CA LYS A 485 -15.24 -34.25 9.89
C LYS A 485 -16.03 -35.04 8.85
N GLN A 486 -17.08 -34.43 8.34
CA GLN A 486 -17.97 -34.99 7.33
C GLN A 486 -18.04 -34.04 6.16
N LYS A 487 -18.12 -34.61 4.95
CA LYS A 487 -18.20 -33.84 3.71
C LYS A 487 -19.47 -32.94 3.74
N LEU A 488 -19.29 -31.67 4.10
CA LEU A 488 -20.36 -30.70 3.91
C LEU A 488 -20.49 -30.43 2.41
N ASN A 489 -21.75 -30.36 1.91
CA ASN A 489 -21.95 -29.84 0.57
C ASN A 489 -21.58 -28.36 0.57
N GLN A 490 -20.55 -28.04 -0.18
CA GLN A 490 -20.15 -26.67 -0.42
C GLN A 490 -20.59 -26.29 -1.83
N ASP A 491 -21.41 -25.25 -1.95
CA ASP A 491 -21.93 -24.81 -3.24
C ASP A 491 -21.01 -23.78 -3.90
N TYR A 492 -20.32 -22.97 -3.09
CA TYR A 492 -19.43 -21.91 -3.58
C TYR A 492 -18.36 -21.53 -2.57
N VAL A 493 -17.40 -20.74 -3.04
CA VAL A 493 -16.34 -20.08 -2.26
C VAL A 493 -16.39 -18.59 -2.53
N TRP A 494 -16.27 -17.77 -1.48
CA TRP A 494 -16.11 -16.34 -1.64
C TRP A 494 -14.67 -15.99 -1.99
N TYR A 495 -14.50 -15.14 -2.99
CA TYR A 495 -13.22 -14.58 -3.38
C TYR A 495 -13.28 -13.06 -3.31
N PHE A 496 -12.38 -12.44 -2.57
CA PHE A 496 -12.30 -10.99 -2.41
C PHE A 496 -10.99 -10.46 -2.98
N THR A 497 -11.07 -9.41 -3.80
CA THR A 497 -9.88 -8.78 -4.41
C THR A 497 -9.57 -7.48 -3.70
N VAL A 498 -8.47 -7.45 -2.94
CA VAL A 498 -7.92 -6.23 -2.33
C VAL A 498 -7.14 -5.45 -3.37
N LYS A 499 -7.55 -4.22 -3.65
CA LYS A 499 -6.84 -3.27 -4.53
C LYS A 499 -5.98 -2.31 -3.72
N ASN A 500 -6.45 -1.93 -2.54
CA ASN A 500 -5.79 -1.01 -1.62
C ASN A 500 -5.79 -1.60 -0.20
N ASP A 501 -4.61 -1.97 0.30
CA ASP A 501 -4.43 -2.48 1.66
C ASP A 501 -4.09 -1.39 2.69
N GLY A 502 -4.35 -0.12 2.36
CA GLY A 502 -4.08 1.04 3.22
C GLY A 502 -2.63 1.55 3.15
N PHE A 503 -1.78 0.95 2.31
CA PHE A 503 -0.37 1.33 2.17
C PHE A 503 0.05 1.44 0.71
N THR A 504 1.04 2.30 0.43
CA THR A 504 1.63 2.40 -0.92
C THR A 504 2.31 1.08 -1.31
N LEU A 505 2.14 0.62 -2.55
CA LEU A 505 2.68 -0.65 -3.05
C LEU A 505 4.15 -0.56 -3.53
N ASN A 506 4.86 0.48 -3.13
CA ASN A 506 6.30 0.64 -3.39
C ASN A 506 7.14 0.11 -2.20
N THR A 507 8.47 0.12 -2.34
CA THR A 507 9.40 -0.36 -1.31
C THR A 507 9.32 0.38 0.03
N LYS A 508 8.78 1.61 0.05
CA LYS A 508 8.66 2.43 1.27
C LYS A 508 7.41 2.09 2.09
N ARG A 509 6.40 1.46 1.49
CA ARG A 509 5.15 1.05 2.17
C ARG A 509 4.61 2.10 3.15
N LYS A 510 4.37 3.31 2.67
CA LYS A 510 3.81 4.39 3.50
C LYS A 510 2.30 4.23 3.64
N LYS A 511 1.77 4.46 4.85
CA LYS A 511 0.33 4.46 5.10
C LYS A 511 -0.35 5.52 4.21
N ILE A 512 -1.43 5.14 3.53
CA ILE A 512 -2.23 6.05 2.71
C ILE A 512 -3.24 6.70 3.64
N VAL A 513 -3.18 8.03 3.75
CA VAL A 513 -4.02 8.79 4.69
C VAL A 513 -5.43 9.01 4.11
N THR A 514 -5.56 8.96 2.78
CA THR A 514 -6.83 9.21 2.06
C THR A 514 -7.22 7.96 1.28
N GLY A 515 -8.41 7.44 1.53
CA GLY A 515 -8.96 6.28 0.84
C GLY A 515 -9.35 5.15 1.79
N ASN A 516 -10.31 4.34 1.36
CA ASN A 516 -10.76 3.17 2.12
C ASN A 516 -9.69 2.07 2.04
N ASN A 517 -9.43 1.43 3.16
CA ASN A 517 -8.69 0.18 3.20
C ASN A 517 -9.66 -0.96 2.85
N ASP A 518 -9.38 -1.68 1.75
CA ASP A 518 -10.27 -2.76 1.29
C ASP A 518 -10.31 -3.94 2.28
N LEU A 519 -9.27 -4.11 3.12
CA LEU A 519 -9.29 -5.13 4.18
C LEU A 519 -10.32 -4.82 5.27
N ASP A 520 -10.54 -3.53 5.59
CA ASP A 520 -11.61 -3.11 6.51
C ASP A 520 -12.99 -3.36 5.87
N ILE A 521 -13.12 -3.12 4.56
CA ILE A 521 -14.35 -3.45 3.82
C ILE A 521 -14.59 -4.95 3.88
N PHE A 522 -13.57 -5.78 3.61
CA PHE A 522 -13.69 -7.24 3.68
C PHE A 522 -14.17 -7.70 5.07
N LEU A 523 -13.55 -7.20 6.15
CA LEU A 523 -13.93 -7.56 7.51
C LEU A 523 -15.37 -7.13 7.87
N ALA A 524 -15.79 -5.96 7.41
CA ALA A 524 -17.14 -5.45 7.66
C ALA A 524 -18.23 -6.30 7.00
N TYR A 525 -17.95 -6.84 5.82
CA TYR A 525 -18.93 -7.56 5.01
C TYR A 525 -18.78 -9.09 5.05
N ASN A 526 -17.72 -9.63 5.63
CA ASN A 526 -17.45 -11.06 5.68
C ASN A 526 -18.57 -11.88 6.35
N ASN A 527 -19.40 -11.27 7.20
CA ASN A 527 -20.51 -11.91 7.91
C ASN A 527 -21.91 -11.49 7.41
N SER A 528 -21.98 -10.62 6.39
CA SER A 528 -23.27 -10.09 5.88
C SER A 528 -23.55 -10.66 4.50
N TYR A 529 -24.51 -11.61 4.43
CA TYR A 529 -24.81 -12.39 3.23
C TYR A 529 -25.92 -11.79 2.34
N GLU A 530 -26.04 -10.49 2.21
CA GLU A 530 -26.90 -9.88 1.18
C GLU A 530 -26.13 -9.87 -0.16
N GLU A 531 -26.31 -10.92 -0.96
CA GLU A 531 -25.55 -11.21 -2.19
C GLU A 531 -25.47 -10.06 -3.20
N ASN A 532 -26.53 -9.28 -3.35
CA ASN A 532 -26.60 -8.23 -4.36
C ASN A 532 -25.70 -7.01 -4.10
N ASN A 533 -25.24 -6.80 -2.87
CA ASN A 533 -24.35 -5.70 -2.49
C ASN A 533 -22.87 -6.08 -2.46
N LEU A 534 -22.53 -7.35 -2.40
CA LEU A 534 -21.16 -7.80 -2.20
C LEU A 534 -20.31 -7.73 -3.49
N MET A 535 -20.91 -7.98 -4.65
CA MET A 535 -20.18 -7.94 -5.95
C MET A 535 -19.64 -6.54 -6.27
N HIS A 536 -20.39 -5.49 -5.96
CA HIS A 536 -19.95 -4.10 -6.16
C HIS A 536 -18.76 -3.71 -5.28
N LEU A 537 -18.51 -4.45 -4.19
CA LEU A 537 -17.44 -4.21 -3.23
C LEU A 537 -16.17 -5.01 -3.52
N GLY A 538 -16.15 -5.84 -4.57
CA GLY A 538 -14.98 -6.65 -4.95
C GLY A 538 -15.07 -8.12 -4.54
N PHE A 539 -16.21 -8.60 -4.02
CA PHE A 539 -16.46 -10.01 -3.80
C PHE A 539 -16.88 -10.71 -5.09
N ASN A 540 -16.41 -11.94 -5.27
CA ASN A 540 -16.80 -12.83 -6.35
C ASN A 540 -17.18 -14.19 -5.76
N LYS A 541 -18.17 -14.82 -6.36
CA LYS A 541 -18.66 -16.15 -5.96
C LYS A 541 -18.11 -17.18 -6.92
N LEU A 542 -17.26 -18.07 -6.44
CA LEU A 542 -16.71 -19.19 -7.23
C LEU A 542 -17.57 -20.43 -6.99
N ILE A 543 -18.26 -20.88 -8.02
CA ILE A 543 -19.18 -22.02 -7.92
C ILE A 543 -18.41 -23.34 -7.85
N MET A 544 -18.72 -24.18 -6.89
CA MET A 544 -17.98 -25.40 -6.60
C MET A 544 -17.95 -26.40 -7.78
N ASP A 545 -19.05 -26.53 -8.52
CA ASP A 545 -19.10 -27.44 -9.66
C ASP A 545 -18.23 -26.98 -10.82
N GLU A 546 -18.05 -25.67 -10.98
CA GLU A 546 -17.11 -25.10 -11.94
C GLU A 546 -15.66 -25.26 -11.48
N LEU A 547 -15.40 -25.07 -10.17
CA LEU A 547 -14.10 -25.33 -9.57
C LEU A 547 -13.66 -26.77 -9.82
N LYS A 548 -14.54 -27.76 -9.58
CA LYS A 548 -14.27 -29.20 -9.83
C LYS A 548 -13.94 -29.50 -11.31
N LYS A 549 -14.66 -28.87 -12.25
CA LYS A 549 -14.42 -29.01 -13.70
C LYS A 549 -13.09 -28.43 -14.14
N ASN A 550 -12.58 -27.42 -13.42
CA ASN A 550 -11.37 -26.66 -13.75
C ASN A 550 -10.21 -26.92 -12.77
N ASP A 551 -10.02 -28.16 -12.29
CA ASP A 551 -8.90 -28.55 -11.42
C ASP A 551 -8.79 -27.69 -10.14
N PHE A 552 -9.94 -27.22 -9.64
CA PHE A 552 -10.04 -26.31 -8.49
C PHE A 552 -9.20 -25.03 -8.64
N ILE A 553 -9.05 -24.52 -9.85
CA ILE A 553 -8.44 -23.21 -10.07
C ILE A 553 -9.31 -22.14 -9.40
N SER A 554 -8.77 -21.48 -8.36
CA SER A 554 -9.57 -20.64 -7.46
C SER A 554 -9.27 -19.16 -7.67
N ILE A 555 -9.43 -18.69 -8.91
CA ILE A 555 -9.32 -17.26 -9.28
C ILE A 555 -10.53 -16.84 -10.13
N PRO A 556 -11.20 -15.71 -9.82
CA PRO A 556 -12.43 -15.28 -10.49
C PRO A 556 -12.30 -15.12 -12.00
N ASN A 557 -11.16 -14.61 -12.43
CA ASN A 557 -10.91 -14.37 -13.85
C ASN A 557 -11.08 -15.64 -14.71
N GLN A 558 -10.95 -16.83 -14.14
CA GLN A 558 -11.16 -18.09 -14.85
C GLN A 558 -12.64 -18.37 -15.15
N TYR A 559 -13.56 -17.74 -14.44
CA TYR A 559 -15.00 -17.97 -14.46
C TYR A 559 -15.81 -16.78 -14.94
N ILE A 560 -15.16 -15.76 -15.52
CA ILE A 560 -15.85 -14.65 -16.16
C ILE A 560 -16.52 -15.16 -17.44
N GLU A 561 -17.83 -15.16 -17.46
CA GLU A 561 -18.58 -15.32 -18.70
C GLU A 561 -18.62 -13.99 -19.42
N PHE A 562 -18.01 -13.97 -20.60
CA PHE A 562 -18.11 -12.81 -21.48
C PHE A 562 -19.45 -12.86 -22.21
N SER A 563 -20.34 -11.90 -21.91
CA SER A 563 -21.58 -11.73 -22.65
C SER A 563 -21.30 -11.15 -24.04
N TYR A 564 -21.79 -11.81 -25.05
CA TYR A 564 -21.71 -11.36 -26.43
C TYR A 564 -23.12 -11.06 -26.94
N ASN A 565 -23.25 -10.09 -27.82
CA ASN A 565 -24.51 -9.84 -28.49
C ASN A 565 -24.90 -11.09 -29.31
N THR A 566 -26.10 -11.61 -29.10
CA THR A 566 -26.58 -12.86 -29.76
C THR A 566 -26.63 -12.77 -31.27
N SER A 567 -26.66 -11.55 -31.83
CA SER A 567 -26.66 -11.30 -33.30
C SER A 567 -25.26 -11.26 -33.91
N THR A 568 -24.21 -11.24 -33.13
CA THR A 568 -22.82 -11.09 -33.59
C THR A 568 -22.17 -12.45 -33.77
N ASN A 569 -21.59 -12.73 -34.94
CA ASN A 569 -20.80 -13.94 -35.17
C ASN A 569 -19.47 -13.83 -34.40
N ILE A 570 -19.28 -14.67 -33.37
CA ILE A 570 -18.09 -14.68 -32.52
C ILE A 570 -17.18 -15.84 -32.92
N ILE A 571 -15.90 -15.56 -33.14
CA ILE A 571 -14.88 -16.55 -33.49
C ILE A 571 -13.72 -16.53 -32.48
N GLU A 572 -13.15 -17.71 -32.20
CA GLU A 572 -11.92 -17.81 -31.43
C GLU A 572 -10.70 -17.49 -32.28
N CYS A 573 -9.73 -16.76 -31.71
CA CYS A 573 -8.50 -16.38 -32.41
C CYS A 573 -7.75 -17.58 -33.01
N LYS A 574 -7.80 -18.77 -32.37
CA LYS A 574 -7.15 -19.99 -32.92
C LYS A 574 -7.54 -20.32 -34.38
N ASN A 575 -8.75 -19.89 -34.81
CA ASN A 575 -9.26 -20.21 -36.14
C ASN A 575 -8.79 -19.21 -37.22
N ILE A 576 -8.16 -18.11 -36.80
CA ILE A 576 -7.80 -17.00 -37.72
C ILE A 576 -6.36 -16.55 -37.59
N ILE A 577 -5.59 -16.99 -36.56
CA ILE A 577 -4.21 -16.61 -36.37
C ILE A 577 -3.26 -17.80 -36.53
N GLU A 578 -2.04 -17.51 -36.95
CA GLU A 578 -0.95 -18.48 -37.10
C GLU A 578 0.34 -17.89 -36.53
N GLU A 579 1.06 -18.69 -35.68
CA GLU A 579 2.33 -18.24 -35.08
C GLU A 579 3.44 -18.19 -36.15
N VAL A 580 4.16 -17.08 -36.23
CA VAL A 580 5.34 -16.90 -37.10
C VAL A 580 6.57 -17.21 -36.29
N LYS A 581 7.35 -18.23 -36.72
CA LYS A 581 8.55 -18.72 -36.03
C LYS A 581 9.86 -18.40 -36.74
N GLU A 582 9.79 -17.62 -37.80
CA GLU A 582 10.96 -17.23 -38.57
C GLU A 582 11.98 -16.45 -37.74
N LYS A 583 13.25 -16.83 -37.88
CA LYS A 583 14.39 -16.23 -37.18
C LYS A 583 15.29 -15.49 -38.13
N ASN A 584 16.02 -14.51 -37.62
CA ASN A 584 16.99 -13.69 -38.35
C ASN A 584 18.34 -14.42 -38.49
N ILE A 585 18.33 -15.69 -38.93
CA ILE A 585 19.48 -16.57 -38.99
C ILE A 585 20.65 -15.94 -39.75
N GLU A 586 20.39 -15.34 -40.89
CA GLU A 586 21.38 -14.70 -41.75
C GLU A 586 21.72 -13.26 -41.33
N LYS A 587 21.17 -12.79 -40.21
CA LYS A 587 21.41 -11.43 -39.65
C LYS A 587 21.14 -10.29 -40.67
N GLN A 588 20.23 -10.50 -41.62
CA GLN A 588 19.89 -9.52 -42.64
C GLN A 588 19.22 -8.27 -42.05
N VAL A 589 18.40 -8.44 -41.03
CA VAL A 589 17.75 -7.34 -40.32
C VAL A 589 18.57 -6.93 -39.10
N LYS A 590 19.28 -5.82 -39.20
CA LYS A 590 20.22 -5.33 -38.15
C LYS A 590 19.55 -4.53 -37.05
N ILE A 591 18.42 -3.87 -37.35
CA ILE A 591 17.70 -3.01 -36.41
C ILE A 591 16.77 -3.85 -35.56
N VAL A 592 16.99 -3.81 -34.25
CA VAL A 592 16.13 -4.49 -33.26
C VAL A 592 15.03 -3.54 -32.79
N TRP A 593 13.81 -4.04 -32.73
CA TRP A 593 12.63 -3.30 -32.32
C TRP A 593 12.06 -3.85 -31.02
N SER A 594 11.55 -2.94 -30.20
CA SER A 594 10.77 -3.24 -28.98
C SER A 594 9.32 -2.94 -29.23
N VAL A 595 8.43 -3.78 -28.66
CA VAL A 595 6.99 -3.59 -28.74
C VAL A 595 6.51 -2.89 -27.46
N THR A 596 5.86 -1.76 -27.63
CA THR A 596 5.31 -0.93 -26.55
C THR A 596 3.81 -0.71 -26.75
N LYS A 597 3.15 -0.06 -25.80
CA LYS A 597 1.76 0.38 -25.96
C LYS A 597 1.56 1.38 -27.11
N ASN A 598 2.63 2.01 -27.59
CA ASN A 598 2.62 2.98 -28.70
C ASN A 598 3.07 2.35 -30.03
N GLY A 599 3.16 1.02 -30.12
CA GLY A 599 3.64 0.31 -31.29
C GLY A 599 5.10 -0.09 -31.23
N PHE A 600 5.72 -0.30 -32.39
CA PHE A 600 7.13 -0.62 -32.54
C PHE A 600 8.01 0.63 -32.35
N ILE A 601 9.03 0.52 -31.48
CA ILE A 601 10.04 1.55 -31.24
C ILE A 601 11.42 0.90 -31.39
N LYS A 602 12.37 1.58 -32.00
CA LYS A 602 13.76 1.08 -32.06
C LYS A 602 14.29 0.85 -30.64
N SER A 603 14.90 -0.30 -30.41
CA SER A 603 15.39 -0.64 -29.04
C SER A 603 16.44 0.33 -28.55
N SER A 604 17.26 0.91 -29.45
CA SER A 604 18.21 1.98 -29.15
C SER A 604 17.58 3.23 -28.51
N ASP A 605 16.34 3.53 -28.93
CA ASP A 605 15.65 4.75 -28.50
C ASP A 605 14.89 4.55 -27.17
N ASN A 606 14.67 3.29 -26.78
CA ASN A 606 13.87 2.92 -25.61
C ASN A 606 14.72 2.61 -24.36
N PHE A 607 15.98 2.20 -24.52
CA PHE A 607 16.84 1.79 -23.41
C PHE A 607 18.19 2.51 -23.47
N LYS A 608 18.50 3.30 -22.43
CA LYS A 608 19.80 4.00 -22.30
C LYS A 608 20.99 3.08 -22.05
N GLU A 609 20.79 1.83 -21.61
CA GLU A 609 21.83 0.90 -21.14
C GLU A 609 21.71 -0.55 -21.64
N GLN A 610 20.66 -0.94 -22.38
CA GLN A 610 20.56 -2.31 -22.94
C GLN A 610 20.95 -2.31 -24.40
N VAL A 611 22.20 -2.70 -24.66
CA VAL A 611 22.64 -3.06 -25.99
C VAL A 611 22.00 -4.41 -26.35
N PRO A 612 21.39 -4.57 -27.56
CA PRO A 612 21.00 -5.89 -28.05
C PRO A 612 22.18 -6.86 -27.99
N SER A 613 21.90 -8.15 -27.79
CA SER A 613 22.95 -9.16 -27.86
C SER A 613 23.74 -8.98 -29.17
N GLU A 614 25.06 -9.15 -29.14
CA GLU A 614 25.91 -9.10 -30.37
C GLU A 614 25.45 -10.13 -31.39
N ASP A 615 24.88 -11.26 -30.93
CA ASP A 615 24.29 -12.27 -31.79
C ASP A 615 22.76 -12.14 -31.82
N ILE A 616 22.23 -11.64 -32.94
CA ILE A 616 20.80 -11.50 -33.23
C ILE A 616 20.25 -12.61 -34.14
N SER A 617 21.01 -13.67 -34.41
CA SER A 617 20.57 -14.76 -35.30
C SER A 617 19.36 -15.53 -34.80
N HIS A 618 19.17 -15.58 -33.51
CA HIS A 618 18.04 -16.24 -32.86
C HIS A 618 16.83 -15.31 -32.61
N TYR A 619 16.92 -14.04 -33.00
CA TYR A 619 15.81 -13.10 -32.92
C TYR A 619 14.74 -13.42 -33.96
N LYS A 620 13.49 -13.06 -33.67
CA LYS A 620 12.33 -13.36 -34.50
C LYS A 620 12.10 -12.24 -35.51
N LEU A 621 11.71 -12.63 -36.73
CA LEU A 621 11.29 -11.70 -37.77
C LEU A 621 9.79 -11.40 -37.67
N VAL A 622 9.43 -10.16 -37.96
CA VAL A 622 8.05 -9.67 -38.03
C VAL A 622 7.79 -9.11 -39.42
N PRO A 623 7.29 -9.92 -40.35
CA PRO A 623 6.94 -9.48 -41.71
C PRO A 623 5.85 -8.39 -41.70
N PRO A 624 5.62 -7.69 -42.82
CA PRO A 624 4.47 -6.80 -43.02
C PRO A 624 3.15 -7.50 -42.64
N ASN A 625 2.20 -6.76 -42.09
CA ASN A 625 0.89 -7.23 -41.61
C ASN A 625 0.95 -8.26 -40.43
N CYS A 626 2.15 -8.61 -39.95
CA CYS A 626 2.29 -9.49 -38.78
C CYS A 626 2.28 -8.72 -37.48
N PHE A 627 1.87 -9.40 -36.42
CA PHE A 627 1.77 -8.89 -35.07
C PHE A 627 2.93 -9.38 -34.22
N ALA A 628 3.35 -8.55 -33.26
CA ALA A 628 4.24 -9.00 -32.19
C ALA A 628 3.75 -8.49 -30.84
N TYR A 629 3.82 -9.33 -29.81
CA TYR A 629 3.52 -8.90 -28.44
C TYR A 629 4.52 -9.43 -27.44
N ASN A 630 4.67 -8.70 -26.33
CA ASN A 630 5.45 -9.14 -25.15
C ASN A 630 4.53 -9.93 -24.21
N PRO A 631 4.74 -11.25 -24.04
CA PRO A 631 3.89 -12.07 -23.15
C PRO A 631 3.76 -11.51 -21.74
N ALA A 632 4.83 -10.91 -21.19
CA ALA A 632 4.87 -10.39 -19.83
C ALA A 632 4.38 -8.92 -19.69
N ARG A 633 3.98 -8.28 -20.79
CA ARG A 633 3.53 -6.89 -20.83
C ARG A 633 2.31 -6.64 -21.71
N ILE A 634 1.68 -7.68 -22.25
CA ILE A 634 0.49 -7.54 -23.07
C ILE A 634 -0.70 -7.00 -22.26
N ASN A 635 -0.76 -7.32 -20.96
CA ASN A 635 -1.75 -6.80 -20.03
C ASN A 635 -1.72 -5.26 -19.86
N ILE A 636 -0.60 -4.63 -20.21
CA ILE A 636 -0.45 -3.16 -20.24
C ILE A 636 -0.39 -2.60 -21.68
N GLY A 637 -0.80 -3.40 -22.67
CA GLY A 637 -0.94 -2.99 -24.07
C GLY A 637 0.30 -3.16 -24.95
N SER A 638 1.29 -3.98 -24.54
CA SER A 638 2.49 -4.24 -25.36
C SER A 638 2.21 -5.23 -26.49
N ILE A 639 1.44 -4.79 -27.48
CA ILE A 639 1.14 -5.49 -28.74
C ILE A 639 1.12 -4.50 -29.90
N ALA A 640 1.69 -4.89 -31.04
CA ALA A 640 1.75 -4.03 -32.24
C ALA A 640 1.63 -4.84 -33.54
N ILE A 641 1.16 -4.19 -34.56
CA ILE A 641 1.16 -4.67 -35.95
C ILE A 641 2.27 -3.98 -36.76
N ASN A 642 2.97 -4.73 -37.62
CA ASN A 642 3.94 -4.15 -38.55
C ASN A 642 3.21 -3.65 -39.79
N LEU A 643 3.00 -2.33 -39.88
CA LEU A 643 2.37 -1.68 -41.02
C LEU A 643 3.38 -1.20 -42.08
N ASP A 644 4.67 -1.32 -41.83
CA ASP A 644 5.71 -0.95 -42.77
C ASP A 644 5.93 -2.08 -43.79
N ASN A 645 6.46 -1.76 -44.94
CA ASN A 645 6.82 -2.75 -45.95
C ASN A 645 8.09 -3.53 -45.58
N ASP A 646 8.84 -3.06 -44.60
CA ASP A 646 10.11 -3.66 -44.15
C ASP A 646 9.86 -4.70 -43.03
N ILE A 647 10.64 -5.77 -43.10
CA ILE A 647 10.67 -6.78 -42.05
C ILE A 647 11.33 -6.20 -40.80
N LYS A 648 10.68 -6.32 -39.64
CA LYS A 648 11.23 -5.93 -38.33
C LYS A 648 11.84 -7.14 -37.62
N CYS A 649 12.80 -6.89 -36.73
CA CYS A 649 13.46 -7.91 -35.88
C CYS A 649 13.18 -7.63 -34.42
N VAL A 650 12.70 -8.63 -33.67
CA VAL A 650 12.35 -8.53 -32.23
C VAL A 650 13.06 -9.62 -31.41
N SER A 651 13.28 -9.37 -30.12
CA SER A 651 13.87 -10.35 -29.19
C SER A 651 13.09 -11.68 -29.16
N PRO A 652 13.75 -12.82 -28.93
CA PRO A 652 13.12 -14.15 -28.84
C PRO A 652 11.95 -14.25 -27.85
N MET A 653 11.92 -13.39 -26.83
CA MET A 653 10.84 -13.34 -25.84
C MET A 653 9.47 -12.94 -26.40
N TYR A 654 9.44 -12.23 -27.53
CA TYR A 654 8.19 -11.82 -28.14
C TYR A 654 7.52 -12.99 -28.87
N ILE A 655 6.19 -12.98 -28.87
CA ILE A 655 5.39 -13.87 -29.71
C ILE A 655 4.99 -13.12 -30.97
N VAL A 656 5.26 -13.73 -32.13
CA VAL A 656 4.95 -13.18 -33.45
C VAL A 656 3.89 -14.06 -34.10
N PHE A 657 2.86 -13.44 -34.70
CA PHE A 657 1.81 -14.15 -35.40
C PHE A 657 1.23 -13.31 -36.54
N LYS A 658 0.59 -13.96 -37.46
CA LYS A 658 -0.16 -13.35 -38.58
C LYS A 658 -1.64 -13.73 -38.50
N VAL A 659 -2.50 -12.97 -39.11
CA VAL A 659 -3.92 -13.29 -39.31
C VAL A 659 -4.18 -13.85 -40.68
N ASN A 660 -5.27 -14.61 -40.85
CA ASN A 660 -5.73 -15.06 -42.16
C ASN A 660 -6.46 -13.89 -42.87
N GLU A 661 -5.76 -13.21 -43.76
CA GLU A 661 -6.25 -12.02 -44.45
C GLU A 661 -7.48 -12.28 -45.33
N LYS A 662 -7.78 -13.55 -45.68
CA LYS A 662 -9.01 -13.91 -46.40
C LYS A 662 -10.25 -13.84 -45.55
N ILE A 663 -10.08 -13.89 -44.21
CA ILE A 663 -11.17 -13.95 -43.20
C ILE A 663 -11.26 -12.62 -42.46
N ILE A 664 -10.12 -12.05 -42.10
CA ILE A 664 -10.07 -10.83 -41.27
C ILE A 664 -9.00 -9.87 -41.77
N ASN A 665 -9.38 -8.60 -41.88
CA ASN A 665 -8.43 -7.53 -42.19
C ASN A 665 -7.47 -7.36 -40.99
N PRO A 666 -6.12 -7.36 -41.21
CA PRO A 666 -5.15 -7.21 -40.10
C PRO A 666 -5.34 -5.94 -39.26
N ARG A 667 -5.71 -4.84 -39.94
CA ARG A 667 -5.96 -3.55 -39.27
C ARG A 667 -7.23 -3.58 -38.40
N TYR A 668 -8.29 -4.25 -38.89
CA TYR A 668 -9.51 -4.51 -38.10
C TYR A 668 -9.20 -5.33 -36.84
N PHE A 669 -8.42 -6.41 -36.98
CA PHE A 669 -8.00 -7.22 -35.86
C PHE A 669 -7.19 -6.40 -34.84
N TYR A 670 -6.29 -5.52 -35.33
CA TYR A 670 -5.55 -4.61 -34.43
C TYR A 670 -6.49 -3.71 -33.62
N TRP A 671 -7.54 -3.15 -34.22
CA TRP A 671 -8.51 -2.33 -33.53
C TRP A 671 -9.34 -3.12 -32.51
N LEU A 672 -9.72 -4.34 -32.83
CA LEU A 672 -10.39 -5.22 -31.85
C LEU A 672 -9.52 -5.49 -30.63
N LEU A 673 -8.19 -5.65 -30.79
CA LEU A 673 -7.25 -5.81 -29.69
C LEU A 673 -7.16 -4.57 -28.78
N GLN A 674 -7.58 -3.39 -29.28
CA GLN A 674 -7.65 -2.17 -28.48
C GLN A 674 -8.99 -2.00 -27.74
N SER A 675 -10.00 -2.79 -28.04
CA SER A 675 -11.30 -2.76 -27.36
C SER A 675 -11.22 -3.23 -25.91
N ASN A 676 -12.11 -2.73 -25.04
CA ASN A 676 -12.17 -3.11 -23.64
C ASN A 676 -12.46 -4.61 -23.48
N ASN A 677 -13.36 -5.15 -24.32
CA ASN A 677 -13.74 -6.56 -24.28
C ASN A 677 -12.54 -7.49 -24.51
N VAL A 678 -11.65 -7.18 -25.46
CA VAL A 678 -10.43 -7.99 -25.68
C VAL A 678 -9.41 -7.74 -24.59
N LYS A 679 -9.26 -6.51 -24.09
CA LYS A 679 -8.38 -6.22 -22.96
C LYS A 679 -8.79 -7.00 -21.71
N GLU A 680 -10.07 -7.12 -21.43
CA GLU A 680 -10.59 -7.93 -20.33
C GLU A 680 -10.31 -9.43 -20.54
N GLN A 681 -10.47 -9.96 -21.75
CA GLN A 681 -10.09 -11.33 -22.09
C GLN A 681 -8.58 -11.55 -21.98
N ILE A 682 -7.74 -10.60 -22.39
CA ILE A 682 -6.28 -10.65 -22.19
C ILE A 682 -5.97 -10.77 -20.69
N LEU A 683 -6.57 -9.93 -19.84
CA LEU A 683 -6.39 -9.99 -18.38
C LEU A 683 -6.89 -11.31 -17.79
N HIS A 684 -7.99 -11.85 -18.33
CA HIS A 684 -8.53 -13.16 -17.96
C HIS A 684 -7.55 -14.31 -18.21
N TYR A 685 -6.89 -14.32 -19.38
CA TYR A 685 -5.96 -15.36 -19.76
C TYR A 685 -4.49 -15.10 -19.35
N CYS A 686 -4.19 -13.98 -18.71
CA CYS A 686 -2.86 -13.68 -18.18
C CYS A 686 -2.64 -14.36 -16.83
N PHE A 687 -1.61 -15.20 -16.72
CA PHE A 687 -1.26 -15.89 -15.48
C PHE A 687 0.19 -15.63 -15.06
N GLY A 688 0.47 -15.67 -13.78
CA GLY A 688 1.81 -15.57 -13.21
C GLY A 688 1.85 -14.91 -11.83
N THR A 689 2.74 -15.36 -10.95
CA THR A 689 2.90 -14.89 -9.56
C THR A 689 3.76 -13.64 -9.45
N VAL A 690 4.82 -13.53 -10.28
CA VAL A 690 5.76 -12.40 -10.30
C VAL A 690 5.44 -11.46 -11.47
N ARG A 691 5.15 -12.02 -12.62
CA ARG A 691 4.69 -11.31 -13.81
C ARG A 691 3.57 -12.09 -14.49
N GLN A 692 2.45 -11.43 -14.69
CA GLN A 692 1.38 -12.02 -15.49
C GLN A 692 1.83 -12.13 -16.94
N THR A 693 1.68 -13.32 -17.52
CA THR A 693 2.09 -13.61 -18.90
C THR A 693 0.94 -14.24 -19.66
N LEU A 694 0.82 -13.91 -20.94
CA LEU A 694 -0.10 -14.53 -21.88
C LEU A 694 0.70 -15.31 -22.94
N ASN A 695 0.67 -16.62 -22.87
CA ASN A 695 1.29 -17.45 -23.90
C ASN A 695 0.41 -17.55 -25.16
N TYR A 696 0.98 -18.04 -26.27
CA TYR A 696 0.28 -18.13 -27.53
C TYR A 696 -0.97 -19.03 -27.48
N LYS A 697 -0.91 -20.16 -26.75
CA LYS A 697 -2.05 -21.08 -26.63
C LYS A 697 -3.26 -20.43 -25.93
N ASP A 698 -2.99 -19.59 -24.92
CA ASP A 698 -4.03 -18.90 -24.20
C ASP A 698 -4.53 -17.68 -24.98
N PHE A 699 -3.67 -16.99 -25.74
CA PHE A 699 -4.08 -15.97 -26.68
C PHE A 699 -5.05 -16.51 -27.75
N CYS A 700 -4.83 -17.74 -28.23
CA CYS A 700 -5.71 -18.42 -29.17
C CYS A 700 -7.17 -18.62 -28.69
N LYS A 701 -7.41 -18.54 -27.37
CA LYS A 701 -8.76 -18.68 -26.77
C LYS A 701 -9.56 -17.38 -26.77
N ILE A 702 -8.92 -16.26 -27.03
CA ILE A 702 -9.59 -14.95 -27.12
C ILE A 702 -10.65 -15.01 -28.22
N LYS A 703 -11.85 -14.55 -27.89
CA LYS A 703 -13.01 -14.49 -28.78
C LYS A 703 -13.18 -13.08 -29.29
N ILE A 704 -13.47 -12.95 -30.58
CA ILE A 704 -13.66 -11.65 -31.25
C ILE A 704 -14.87 -11.69 -32.19
N PRO A 705 -15.52 -10.54 -32.42
CA PRO A 705 -16.59 -10.41 -33.43
C PRO A 705 -16.01 -10.45 -34.83
N LEU A 706 -16.66 -11.21 -35.71
CA LEU A 706 -16.28 -11.33 -37.10
C LEU A 706 -17.46 -10.88 -37.97
N THR A 707 -17.25 -9.84 -38.73
CA THR A 707 -18.19 -9.34 -39.76
C THR A 707 -17.63 -9.64 -41.14
N ASP A 708 -18.39 -9.32 -42.20
CA ASP A 708 -17.88 -9.47 -43.55
C ASP A 708 -16.71 -8.50 -43.83
N ILE A 709 -15.84 -8.86 -44.78
CA ILE A 709 -14.59 -8.13 -45.06
C ILE A 709 -14.84 -6.69 -45.54
N LYS A 710 -15.97 -6.46 -46.22
CA LYS A 710 -16.33 -5.12 -46.69
C LYS A 710 -16.65 -4.19 -45.52
N LEU A 711 -17.46 -4.67 -44.59
CA LEU A 711 -17.78 -3.91 -43.37
C LEU A 711 -16.54 -3.70 -42.49
N GLN A 712 -15.66 -4.72 -42.38
CA GLN A 712 -14.37 -4.56 -41.67
C GLN A 712 -13.56 -3.39 -42.28
N ASN A 713 -13.47 -3.31 -43.60
CA ASN A 713 -12.73 -2.24 -44.29
C ASN A 713 -13.36 -0.86 -44.07
N GLU A 714 -14.69 -0.76 -44.06
CA GLU A 714 -15.40 0.48 -43.76
C GLU A 714 -15.12 0.95 -42.31
N ILE A 715 -15.16 0.03 -41.33
CA ILE A 715 -14.85 0.30 -39.92
C ILE A 715 -13.41 0.79 -39.79
N VAL A 716 -12.46 0.07 -40.40
CA VAL A 716 -11.03 0.44 -40.39
C VAL A 716 -10.83 1.85 -40.94
N SER A 717 -11.45 2.16 -42.07
CA SER A 717 -11.31 3.48 -42.68
C SER A 717 -11.78 4.62 -41.77
N LYS A 718 -12.88 4.42 -41.01
CA LYS A 718 -13.37 5.39 -40.04
C LYS A 718 -12.43 5.53 -38.84
N LEU A 719 -12.00 4.42 -38.26
CA LEU A 719 -11.12 4.40 -37.09
C LEU A 719 -9.74 4.99 -37.42
N ASP A 720 -9.17 4.64 -38.54
CA ASP A 720 -7.88 5.16 -38.99
C ASP A 720 -7.95 6.66 -39.31
N PHE A 721 -9.06 7.14 -39.89
CA PHE A 721 -9.29 8.58 -40.07
C PHE A 721 -9.26 9.37 -38.75
N TYR A 722 -9.93 8.87 -37.70
CA TYR A 722 -9.88 9.51 -36.40
C TYR A 722 -8.48 9.45 -35.76
N LEU A 723 -7.78 8.30 -35.86
CA LEU A 723 -6.42 8.17 -35.34
C LEU A 723 -5.44 9.11 -36.05
N GLU A 724 -5.54 9.24 -37.38
CA GLU A 724 -4.70 10.14 -38.16
C GLU A 724 -4.98 11.60 -37.76
N SER A 725 -6.25 11.97 -37.63
CA SER A 725 -6.66 13.29 -37.13
C SER A 725 -6.07 13.60 -35.77
N ILE A 726 -6.14 12.67 -34.81
CA ILE A 726 -5.51 12.78 -33.49
C ILE A 726 -3.99 12.99 -33.59
N ASN A 727 -3.32 12.21 -34.44
CA ASN A 727 -1.87 12.30 -34.60
C ASN A 727 -1.45 13.63 -35.24
N ASN A 728 -2.21 14.13 -36.24
CA ASN A 728 -1.97 15.42 -36.86
C ASN A 728 -2.16 16.57 -35.86
N LEU A 729 -3.24 16.55 -35.06
CA LEU A 729 -3.45 17.52 -33.98
C LEU A 729 -2.34 17.49 -32.93
N LYS A 730 -1.91 16.31 -32.54
CA LYS A 730 -0.77 16.15 -31.60
C LYS A 730 0.53 16.73 -32.18
N LYS A 731 0.81 16.51 -33.47
CA LYS A 731 1.97 17.11 -34.14
C LYS A 731 1.89 18.64 -34.13
N ILE A 732 0.74 19.20 -34.46
CA ILE A 732 0.52 20.65 -34.43
C ILE A 732 0.75 21.18 -33.02
N ILE A 733 0.14 20.56 -32.00
CA ILE A 733 0.31 20.98 -30.59
C ILE A 733 1.79 20.90 -30.13
N SER A 734 2.50 19.85 -30.55
CA SER A 734 3.91 19.65 -30.13
C SER A 734 4.90 20.54 -30.89
N SER A 735 4.58 20.92 -32.14
CA SER A 735 5.47 21.76 -32.95
C SER A 735 5.28 23.26 -32.68
N GLN A 736 4.19 23.65 -32.02
CA GLN A 736 3.91 25.04 -31.81
C GLN A 736 4.74 25.67 -30.71
N LYS A 737 5.58 26.62 -31.09
CA LYS A 737 6.39 27.46 -30.19
C LYS A 737 5.87 28.88 -30.32
N ILE A 738 5.77 29.56 -29.21
CA ILE A 738 5.46 30.99 -29.23
C ILE A 738 6.62 31.74 -29.88
N TYR A 739 6.35 32.37 -31.01
CA TYR A 739 7.31 33.19 -31.72
C TYR A 739 7.30 34.62 -31.18
N LEU A 740 8.45 35.10 -30.71
CA LEU A 740 8.64 36.49 -30.32
C LEU A 740 9.32 37.24 -31.46
N PRO A 741 8.62 38.14 -32.16
CA PRO A 741 9.18 38.92 -33.29
C PRO A 741 10.07 40.04 -32.74
N ILE A 742 11.30 39.70 -32.34
CA ILE A 742 12.23 40.72 -31.80
C ILE A 742 12.63 41.71 -32.87
N LYS A 743 12.40 42.99 -32.62
CA LYS A 743 12.83 44.10 -33.50
C LYS A 743 14.01 44.84 -32.86
N ASN A 744 14.86 45.43 -33.70
CA ASN A 744 16.08 46.12 -33.29
C ASN A 744 15.79 47.39 -32.44
N ASP A 745 14.61 47.92 -32.52
CA ASP A 745 14.17 49.13 -31.77
C ASP A 745 13.61 48.79 -30.39
N TRP A 746 13.48 47.49 -30.03
CA TRP A 746 13.00 47.11 -28.72
C TRP A 746 14.12 47.20 -27.67
N SER A 747 13.82 47.86 -26.54
CA SER A 747 14.75 47.86 -25.41
C SER A 747 14.84 46.46 -24.80
N VAL A 748 16.05 45.98 -24.53
CA VAL A 748 16.27 44.74 -23.80
C VAL A 748 16.49 45.09 -22.33
N LYS A 749 15.65 44.53 -21.46
CA LYS A 749 15.72 44.75 -20.00
C LYS A 749 15.98 43.44 -19.28
N LEU A 750 16.53 43.50 -18.08
CA LEU A 750 16.65 42.36 -17.18
C LEU A 750 15.29 42.15 -16.47
N ILE A 751 14.91 40.92 -16.20
CA ILE A 751 13.70 40.61 -15.41
C ILE A 751 13.78 41.32 -14.05
N GLY A 752 14.98 41.44 -13.44
CA GLY A 752 15.19 42.16 -12.19
C GLY A 752 14.91 43.67 -12.22
N GLU A 753 14.93 44.31 -13.42
CA GLU A 753 14.52 45.72 -13.59
C GLU A 753 13.00 45.86 -13.72
N LEU A 754 12.30 44.76 -14.00
CA LEU A 754 10.85 44.74 -14.30
C LEU A 754 10.02 44.22 -13.13
N CYS A 755 10.63 43.49 -12.16
CA CYS A 755 9.91 42.89 -11.06
C CYS A 755 10.73 42.76 -9.78
N ASN A 756 10.03 42.67 -8.64
CA ASN A 756 10.57 42.17 -7.40
C ASN A 756 10.32 40.64 -7.33
N THR A 757 11.16 39.94 -6.55
CA THR A 757 11.06 38.48 -6.40
C THR A 757 10.78 38.10 -4.94
N GLN A 758 9.98 37.08 -4.73
CA GLN A 758 9.67 36.53 -3.41
C GLN A 758 9.72 35.01 -3.46
N TYR A 759 10.42 34.35 -2.51
CA TYR A 759 10.36 32.91 -2.34
C TYR A 759 9.05 32.50 -1.66
N GLY A 760 8.56 31.31 -2.01
CA GLY A 760 7.39 30.74 -1.38
C GLY A 760 7.64 30.20 0.03
N TYR A 761 6.60 29.73 0.67
CA TYR A 761 6.58 29.25 2.03
C TYR A 761 6.86 27.73 2.11
N THR A 762 7.64 27.31 3.11
CA THR A 762 7.84 25.87 3.40
C THR A 762 6.80 25.41 4.43
N ALA A 763 5.81 24.63 4.00
CA ALA A 763 4.76 24.10 4.85
C ALA A 763 4.73 22.58 4.89
N LYS A 764 4.22 22.03 5.99
CA LYS A 764 3.69 20.68 6.00
C LYS A 764 2.29 20.74 5.38
N THR A 765 2.04 19.95 4.37
CA THR A 765 0.79 19.94 3.62
C THR A 765 0.02 18.65 3.84
N GLU A 766 -1.30 18.74 3.85
CA GLU A 766 -2.23 17.62 4.01
C GLU A 766 -3.08 17.45 2.75
N ASN A 767 -3.44 16.20 2.41
CA ASN A 767 -4.38 15.91 1.34
C ASN A 767 -5.81 16.13 1.84
N ASN A 768 -6.65 16.63 0.97
CA ASN A 768 -8.00 16.99 1.36
C ASN A 768 -9.05 15.98 0.89
N SER A 769 -9.58 15.18 1.82
CA SER A 769 -10.94 14.66 1.70
C SER A 769 -11.81 15.00 2.91
N LEU A 770 -11.30 15.69 3.94
CA LEU A 770 -11.93 15.86 5.24
C LEU A 770 -11.96 17.31 5.77
N MET A 771 -11.55 18.31 4.97
CA MET A 771 -11.34 19.66 5.51
C MET A 771 -12.43 20.69 5.20
N SER A 772 -12.55 21.70 6.10
CA SER A 772 -13.54 22.78 6.03
C SER A 772 -13.34 23.71 4.82
N LYS A 773 -14.33 24.53 4.49
CA LYS A 773 -14.31 25.51 3.36
C LYS A 773 -13.19 26.56 3.46
N ASP A 774 -12.47 26.63 4.59
CA ASP A 774 -11.51 27.68 4.89
C ASP A 774 -10.05 27.30 4.63
N ASN A 775 -9.77 26.09 4.09
CA ASN A 775 -8.41 25.63 3.83
C ASN A 775 -7.80 26.26 2.59
N ILE A 776 -6.58 26.77 2.76
CA ILE A 776 -5.84 27.42 1.70
C ILE A 776 -5.07 26.38 0.88
N ARG A 777 -5.34 26.33 -0.43
CA ARG A 777 -4.60 25.46 -1.35
C ARG A 777 -3.13 25.87 -1.41
N TYR A 778 -2.24 24.86 -1.40
CA TYR A 778 -0.80 25.01 -1.48
C TYR A 778 -0.31 24.60 -2.87
N ILE A 779 0.22 25.55 -3.64
CA ILE A 779 0.70 25.36 -5.00
C ILE A 779 2.13 24.80 -4.96
N ARG A 780 2.34 23.61 -5.55
CA ARG A 780 3.65 22.95 -5.68
C ARG A 780 4.14 23.03 -7.13
N THR A 781 5.43 22.78 -7.34
CA THR A 781 6.02 22.67 -8.69
C THR A 781 5.37 21.58 -9.52
N THR A 782 4.96 20.47 -8.87
CA THR A 782 4.29 19.31 -9.49
C THR A 782 2.84 19.59 -9.89
N ASP A 783 2.24 20.65 -9.39
CA ASP A 783 0.84 20.99 -9.68
C ASP A 783 0.68 21.78 -10.98
N ILE A 784 1.78 22.30 -11.55
CA ILE A 784 1.73 23.12 -12.76
C ILE A 784 1.61 22.21 -13.99
N ILE A 785 0.42 22.16 -14.60
CA ILE A 785 0.16 21.45 -15.87
C ILE A 785 0.64 22.29 -17.05
N ASN A 786 0.27 23.57 -17.06
CA ASN A 786 0.68 24.54 -18.08
C ASN A 786 0.69 25.96 -17.47
N ILE A 787 0.99 26.96 -18.28
CA ILE A 787 1.12 28.36 -17.81
C ILE A 787 -0.16 28.96 -17.20
N PHE A 788 -1.33 28.34 -17.37
CA PHE A 788 -2.62 28.82 -16.89
C PHE A 788 -3.40 27.80 -16.05
N GLU A 789 -2.91 26.56 -15.90
CA GLU A 789 -3.66 25.47 -15.25
C GLU A 789 -2.83 24.71 -14.23
N LEU A 790 -3.46 24.41 -13.09
CA LEU A 790 -2.94 23.54 -12.04
C LEU A 790 -3.67 22.20 -12.05
N ASP A 791 -2.94 21.14 -11.69
CA ASP A 791 -3.50 19.80 -11.47
C ASP A 791 -4.47 19.81 -10.29
N ASN A 792 -5.62 19.16 -10.48
CA ASN A 792 -6.65 19.01 -9.47
C ASN A 792 -6.76 17.58 -8.93
N ASN A 793 -5.89 16.66 -9.37
CA ASN A 793 -5.94 15.25 -8.94
C ASN A 793 -5.32 15.02 -7.55
N ASP A 794 -4.28 15.79 -7.17
CA ASP A 794 -3.60 15.67 -5.87
C ASP A 794 -3.46 17.06 -5.23
N ILE A 795 -4.58 17.68 -4.88
CA ILE A 795 -4.58 19.01 -4.26
C ILE A 795 -4.03 18.94 -2.84
N ARG A 796 -3.10 19.82 -2.51
CA ARG A 796 -2.54 20.00 -1.17
C ARG A 796 -3.01 21.28 -0.53
N TYR A 797 -3.22 21.23 0.80
CA TYR A 797 -3.68 22.35 1.59
C TYR A 797 -2.76 22.61 2.78
N ILE A 798 -2.74 23.84 3.26
CA ILE A 798 -2.07 24.22 4.49
C ILE A 798 -3.09 24.09 5.63
N GLY A 799 -2.70 23.44 6.74
CA GLY A 799 -3.52 23.33 7.95
C GLY A 799 -3.58 24.66 8.72
N ASP A 800 -4.61 24.81 9.56
CA ASP A 800 -5.03 26.05 10.26
C ASP A 800 -3.99 26.69 11.20
N GLU A 801 -2.94 25.97 11.59
CA GLU A 801 -2.02 26.40 12.66
C GLU A 801 -1.20 27.68 12.36
N LYS A 802 -1.26 28.24 11.14
CA LYS A 802 -0.33 29.29 10.70
C LYS A 802 -0.94 30.42 9.86
N LEU A 803 -2.25 30.63 9.91
CA LEU A 803 -2.96 31.61 9.08
C LEU A 803 -2.35 33.03 9.14
N ASN A 804 -1.87 33.45 10.30
CA ASN A 804 -1.25 34.80 10.46
C ASN A 804 0.15 34.91 9.84
N LYS A 805 0.87 33.81 9.63
CA LYS A 805 2.23 33.79 9.06
C LYS A 805 2.27 33.61 7.55
N ILE A 806 1.15 33.20 6.94
CA ILE A 806 1.09 32.91 5.51
C ILE A 806 0.46 33.99 4.66
N SER A 807 -0.04 35.08 5.28
CA SER A 807 -0.72 36.18 4.57
C SER A 807 0.17 36.79 3.48
N GLU A 808 1.48 36.95 3.74
CA GLU A 808 2.46 37.49 2.79
C GLU A 808 2.72 36.55 1.59
N TYR A 809 2.46 35.23 1.76
CA TYR A 809 2.70 34.21 0.74
C TYR A 809 1.45 33.88 -0.08
N LYS A 810 0.34 34.58 0.16
CA LYS A 810 -0.84 34.44 -0.70
C LYS A 810 -0.56 35.09 -2.05
N VAL A 811 -0.86 34.33 -3.12
CA VAL A 811 -0.73 34.86 -4.46
C VAL A 811 -1.88 35.82 -4.79
N ASN A 812 -1.58 36.87 -5.53
CA ASN A 812 -2.57 37.80 -6.05
C ASN A 812 -2.86 37.51 -7.52
N PHE A 813 -4.00 37.99 -7.98
CA PHE A 813 -4.32 38.01 -9.41
C PHE A 813 -3.19 38.64 -10.23
N GLU A 814 -2.80 38.01 -11.33
CA GLU A 814 -1.70 38.37 -12.22
C GLU A 814 -0.29 38.17 -11.69
N ASP A 815 -0.09 37.56 -10.55
CA ASP A 815 1.25 37.12 -10.15
C ASP A 815 1.77 36.03 -11.11
N ILE A 816 3.09 35.97 -11.25
CA ILE A 816 3.76 34.91 -11.98
C ILE A 816 4.62 34.12 -11.02
N LEU A 817 4.44 32.81 -11.01
CA LEU A 817 5.27 31.87 -10.26
C LEU A 817 6.23 31.15 -11.20
N VAL A 818 7.49 31.04 -10.84
CA VAL A 818 8.52 30.32 -11.62
C VAL A 818 9.17 29.26 -10.75
N THR A 819 9.31 28.05 -11.27
CA THR A 819 9.94 26.93 -10.56
C THR A 819 11.44 27.12 -10.49
N ARG A 820 12.01 27.07 -9.26
CA ARG A 820 13.45 27.14 -9.04
C ARG A 820 14.14 25.80 -8.98
N SER A 821 13.40 24.70 -8.74
CA SER A 821 13.89 23.34 -8.54
C SER A 821 12.89 22.34 -9.12
N GLY A 822 13.33 21.16 -9.52
CA GLY A 822 12.53 20.19 -10.24
C GLY A 822 12.45 20.51 -11.73
N SER A 823 11.29 20.89 -12.24
CA SER A 823 11.11 21.40 -13.63
C SER A 823 11.54 22.87 -13.73
N VAL A 824 12.83 23.13 -13.53
CA VAL A 824 13.43 24.48 -13.43
C VAL A 824 13.02 25.38 -14.60
N GLY A 825 12.55 26.59 -14.30
CA GLY A 825 12.14 27.59 -15.31
C GLY A 825 10.69 27.47 -15.75
N THR A 826 9.95 26.43 -15.37
CA THR A 826 8.52 26.36 -15.66
C THR A 826 7.78 27.48 -14.92
N SER A 827 6.84 28.11 -15.60
CA SER A 827 6.14 29.27 -15.08
C SER A 827 4.62 29.07 -15.05
N PHE A 828 3.95 29.82 -14.16
CA PHE A 828 2.52 29.75 -13.97
C PHE A 828 1.95 31.16 -13.72
N TYR A 829 0.90 31.52 -14.42
CA TYR A 829 0.15 32.77 -14.29
C TYR A 829 -1.02 32.57 -13.33
N VAL A 830 -1.10 33.40 -12.31
CA VAL A 830 -2.17 33.35 -11.32
C VAL A 830 -3.41 34.05 -11.87
N SER A 831 -4.36 33.29 -12.37
CA SER A 831 -5.68 33.80 -12.73
C SER A 831 -6.52 34.03 -11.47
N LYS A 832 -7.65 34.77 -11.62
CA LYS A 832 -8.56 35.08 -10.51
C LYS A 832 -9.06 33.83 -9.74
N LYS A 833 -9.16 32.68 -10.42
CA LYS A 833 -9.50 31.37 -9.84
C LYS A 833 -8.51 30.89 -8.79
N TYR A 834 -7.25 31.28 -8.87
CA TYR A 834 -6.16 30.82 -8.01
C TYR A 834 -5.69 31.87 -7.00
N GLU A 835 -6.31 33.04 -6.98
CA GLU A 835 -6.02 34.13 -6.06
C GLU A 835 -6.24 33.70 -4.61
N GLY A 836 -5.37 34.13 -3.70
CA GLY A 836 -5.44 33.81 -2.28
C GLY A 836 -4.82 32.46 -1.89
N MET A 837 -4.37 31.63 -2.85
CA MET A 837 -3.63 30.39 -2.59
C MET A 837 -2.22 30.71 -2.13
N VAL A 838 -1.54 29.76 -1.46
CA VAL A 838 -0.16 29.90 -0.99
C VAL A 838 0.75 29.02 -1.85
N PHE A 839 1.96 29.49 -2.14
CA PHE A 839 2.90 28.79 -3.00
C PHE A 839 4.14 28.26 -2.27
N ALA A 840 4.67 27.14 -2.74
CA ALA A 840 5.78 26.42 -2.15
C ALA A 840 7.12 27.17 -2.27
N SER A 841 8.05 26.93 -1.34
CA SER A 841 9.41 27.50 -1.35
C SER A 841 10.26 27.12 -2.58
N TYR A 842 9.84 26.12 -3.35
CA TYR A 842 10.44 25.73 -4.64
C TYR A 842 9.94 26.58 -5.82
N LEU A 843 9.04 27.53 -5.57
CA LEU A 843 8.54 28.52 -6.51
C LEU A 843 9.06 29.91 -6.11
N VAL A 844 9.32 30.74 -7.10
CA VAL A 844 9.64 32.17 -6.96
C VAL A 844 8.51 32.96 -7.59
N ARG A 845 7.92 33.85 -6.82
CA ARG A 845 6.92 34.83 -7.28
C ARG A 845 7.62 36.04 -7.88
N LEU A 846 7.20 36.40 -9.10
CA LEU A 846 7.61 37.64 -9.76
C LEU A 846 6.49 38.69 -9.59
N ILE A 847 6.77 39.76 -8.87
CA ILE A 847 5.85 40.88 -8.62
C ILE A 847 6.19 41.99 -9.59
N LEU A 848 5.40 42.14 -10.65
CA LEU A 848 5.71 42.98 -11.81
C LEU A 848 5.41 44.45 -11.62
N ASN A 849 6.26 45.31 -12.19
CA ASN A 849 5.94 46.72 -12.45
C ASN A 849 5.07 46.79 -13.75
N LYS A 850 3.76 46.85 -13.59
CA LYS A 850 2.80 46.82 -14.69
C LYS A 850 2.88 48.04 -15.62
N ASN A 851 3.56 49.12 -15.21
CA ASN A 851 3.81 50.27 -16.07
C ASN A 851 4.91 50.00 -17.11
N LEU A 852 5.69 48.97 -16.93
CA LEU A 852 6.79 48.56 -17.82
C LEU A 852 6.50 47.27 -18.61
N ILE A 853 5.86 46.30 -17.96
CA ILE A 853 5.61 45.00 -18.54
C ILE A 853 4.25 44.45 -18.11
N LEU A 854 3.49 43.94 -19.07
CA LEU A 854 2.23 43.26 -18.78
C LEU A 854 2.45 41.80 -18.32
N PRO A 855 1.75 41.34 -17.27
CA PRO A 855 1.90 39.97 -16.75
C PRO A 855 1.69 38.88 -17.82
N LYS A 856 0.67 39.04 -18.68
CA LYS A 856 0.43 38.11 -19.77
C LYS A 856 1.54 38.12 -20.82
N PHE A 857 2.19 39.21 -21.08
CA PHE A 857 3.33 39.26 -21.99
C PHE A 857 4.51 38.46 -21.41
N LEU A 858 4.83 38.65 -20.13
CA LEU A 858 5.89 37.88 -19.48
C LEU A 858 5.61 36.39 -19.43
N ILE A 859 4.39 35.96 -19.11
CA ILE A 859 4.08 34.52 -19.06
C ILE A 859 4.19 33.88 -20.44
N TYR A 860 3.80 34.52 -21.50
CA TYR A 860 4.00 34.03 -22.87
C TYR A 860 5.48 34.05 -23.28
N PHE A 861 6.22 35.11 -22.89
CA PHE A 861 7.68 35.14 -23.09
C PHE A 861 8.37 33.92 -22.53
N THR A 862 7.94 33.40 -21.36
CA THR A 862 8.51 32.17 -20.76
C THR A 862 8.27 30.88 -21.59
N LYS A 863 7.50 30.97 -22.70
CA LYS A 863 7.31 29.85 -23.64
C LYS A 863 8.19 29.97 -24.90
N THR A 864 8.97 31.02 -25.02
CA THR A 864 9.85 31.23 -26.16
C THR A 864 11.17 30.50 -26.04
N ASP A 865 11.81 30.14 -27.14
CA ASP A 865 13.16 29.58 -27.15
C ASP A 865 14.18 30.57 -26.57
N TYR A 866 13.94 31.89 -26.73
CA TYR A 866 14.80 32.96 -26.19
C TYR A 866 14.86 32.91 -24.66
N TYR A 867 13.77 32.62 -23.99
CA TYR A 867 13.74 32.43 -22.54
C TYR A 867 14.44 31.12 -22.15
N TRP A 868 14.12 30.01 -22.77
CA TRP A 868 14.64 28.70 -22.42
C TRP A 868 16.14 28.58 -22.64
N THR A 869 16.70 29.17 -23.70
CA THR A 869 18.16 29.23 -23.90
C THR A 869 18.85 29.87 -22.72
N GLN A 870 18.29 30.94 -22.16
CA GLN A 870 18.86 31.61 -21.00
C GLN A 870 18.70 30.81 -19.71
N VAL A 871 17.55 30.16 -19.51
CA VAL A 871 17.31 29.27 -18.36
C VAL A 871 18.33 28.13 -18.34
N GLU A 872 18.60 27.50 -19.50
CA GLU A 872 19.58 26.43 -19.62
C GLU A 872 21.00 26.89 -19.29
N LEU A 873 21.37 28.09 -19.64
CA LEU A 873 22.70 28.69 -19.36
C LEU A 873 22.85 29.10 -17.88
N LEU A 874 21.75 29.52 -17.24
CA LEU A 874 21.78 30.09 -15.90
C LEU A 874 21.58 29.05 -14.78
N LYS A 875 21.00 27.89 -15.09
CA LYS A 875 20.71 26.86 -14.06
C LYS A 875 22.00 26.18 -13.58
N ASP A 876 22.06 25.90 -12.27
CA ASP A 876 23.13 25.09 -11.68
C ASP A 876 22.86 23.60 -11.92
N VAL A 877 23.91 22.82 -12.25
CA VAL A 877 23.77 21.39 -12.67
C VAL A 877 24.48 20.41 -11.74
N LEU A 878 25.20 20.89 -10.70
CA LEU A 878 26.17 20.05 -9.95
C LEU A 878 25.55 18.91 -9.10
N THR A 879 24.34 19.05 -8.57
CA THR A 879 23.67 17.97 -7.79
C THR A 879 22.17 17.88 -8.05
N GLN A 880 21.47 19.00 -8.06
CA GLN A 880 20.07 19.12 -8.41
C GLN A 880 19.86 20.45 -9.18
N PRO A 881 19.31 20.42 -10.40
CA PRO A 881 19.09 21.63 -11.17
C PRO A 881 18.37 22.70 -10.34
N ASN A 882 18.92 23.90 -10.28
CA ASN A 882 18.38 25.02 -9.51
C ASN A 882 18.57 26.35 -10.25
N LEU A 883 17.53 27.17 -10.24
CA LEU A 883 17.54 28.56 -10.73
C LEU A 883 17.02 29.48 -9.62
N ASN A 884 17.93 30.08 -8.86
CA ASN A 884 17.54 30.96 -7.76
C ASN A 884 17.00 32.33 -8.24
N ALA A 885 16.40 33.09 -7.34
CA ALA A 885 15.78 34.37 -7.68
C ALA A 885 16.77 35.39 -8.29
N GLU A 886 18.03 35.40 -7.84
CA GLU A 886 19.05 36.33 -8.40
C GLU A 886 19.40 35.99 -9.85
N LYS A 887 19.52 34.69 -10.18
CA LYS A 887 19.70 34.22 -11.56
C LYS A 887 18.48 34.49 -12.43
N MET A 888 17.26 34.34 -11.89
CA MET A 888 16.03 34.71 -12.62
C MET A 888 16.02 36.21 -12.98
N LYS A 889 16.48 37.06 -12.10
CA LYS A 889 16.60 38.51 -12.37
C LYS A 889 17.56 38.85 -13.53
N MET A 890 18.52 37.97 -13.82
CA MET A 890 19.51 38.16 -14.90
C MET A 890 18.98 37.79 -16.29
N ILE A 891 17.81 37.19 -16.38
CA ILE A 891 17.19 36.83 -17.67
C ILE A 891 16.84 38.11 -18.42
N LYS A 892 17.30 38.19 -19.66
CA LYS A 892 17.05 39.30 -20.58
C LYS A 892 15.71 39.11 -21.30
N ILE A 893 14.91 40.18 -21.35
CA ILE A 893 13.64 40.16 -22.05
C ILE A 893 13.56 41.37 -23.00
N PRO A 894 13.28 41.17 -24.29
CA PRO A 894 12.92 42.26 -25.21
C PRO A 894 11.59 42.85 -24.75
N CYS A 895 11.63 44.17 -24.41
CA CYS A 895 10.52 44.90 -23.79
C CYS A 895 10.04 46.03 -24.72
N PRO A 896 9.06 45.76 -25.62
CA PRO A 896 8.44 46.80 -26.47
C PRO A 896 7.47 47.69 -25.66
N SER A 897 6.89 48.68 -26.29
CA SER A 897 5.84 49.53 -25.68
C SER A 897 4.65 48.69 -25.22
N LEU A 898 3.90 49.18 -24.23
CA LEU A 898 2.71 48.50 -23.72
C LEU A 898 1.64 48.20 -24.78
N GLU A 899 1.54 49.06 -25.79
CA GLU A 899 0.64 48.88 -26.95
C GLU A 899 1.05 47.62 -27.73
N ILE A 900 2.31 47.53 -28.09
CA ILE A 900 2.85 46.35 -28.80
C ILE A 900 2.71 45.06 -27.97
N GLN A 901 2.96 45.16 -26.66
CA GLN A 901 2.74 44.05 -25.74
C GLN A 901 1.27 43.57 -25.80
N LYS A 902 0.28 44.48 -25.80
CA LYS A 902 -1.15 44.13 -25.90
C LYS A 902 -1.47 43.46 -27.22
N GLU A 903 -0.93 43.96 -28.36
CA GLU A 903 -1.15 43.32 -29.68
C GLU A 903 -0.59 41.91 -29.71
N LEU A 904 0.59 41.67 -29.15
CA LEU A 904 1.20 40.32 -29.07
C LEU A 904 0.41 39.41 -28.18
N ILE A 905 -0.02 39.92 -27.03
CA ILE A 905 -0.86 39.13 -26.09
C ILE A 905 -2.14 38.66 -26.78
N TYR A 906 -2.82 39.60 -27.54
CA TYR A 906 -4.04 39.25 -28.26
C TYR A 906 -3.80 38.08 -29.24
N LYS A 907 -2.74 38.13 -30.06
CA LYS A 907 -2.38 37.06 -30.98
C LYS A 907 -2.08 35.75 -30.28
N TRP A 908 -1.31 35.80 -29.19
CA TRP A 908 -0.94 34.60 -28.40
C TRP A 908 -2.12 33.99 -27.63
N ASP A 909 -3.06 34.82 -27.17
CA ASP A 909 -4.32 34.35 -26.56
C ASP A 909 -5.18 33.59 -27.59
N GLU A 910 -5.28 34.10 -28.86
CA GLU A 910 -5.97 33.38 -29.93
C GLU A 910 -5.30 32.04 -30.25
N GLU A 911 -3.98 32.00 -30.41
CA GLU A 911 -3.23 30.76 -30.62
C GLU A 911 -3.40 29.76 -29.45
N PHE A 912 -3.32 30.21 -28.21
CA PHE A 912 -3.51 29.37 -27.06
C PHE A 912 -4.92 28.79 -26.96
N ASN A 913 -5.92 29.59 -27.27
CA ASN A 913 -7.32 29.15 -27.33
C ASN A 913 -7.53 28.08 -28.40
N LEU A 914 -6.91 28.24 -29.56
CA LEU A 914 -6.95 27.27 -30.66
C LEU A 914 -6.31 25.93 -30.25
N LEU A 915 -5.16 25.98 -29.56
CA LEU A 915 -4.52 24.77 -29.01
C LEU A 915 -5.39 24.04 -28.01
N ASN A 916 -6.08 24.77 -27.14
CA ASN A 916 -7.00 24.18 -26.17
C ASN A 916 -8.24 23.56 -26.87
N LYS A 917 -8.69 24.13 -27.98
CA LYS A 917 -9.72 23.51 -28.82
C LYS A 917 -9.21 22.21 -29.41
N PHE A 918 -8.00 22.16 -29.97
CA PHE A 918 -7.40 20.93 -30.51
C PHE A 918 -7.28 19.80 -29.45
N LYS A 919 -6.97 20.13 -28.22
CA LYS A 919 -6.96 19.15 -27.11
C LYS A 919 -8.36 18.57 -26.86
N LYS A 920 -9.41 19.38 -26.92
CA LYS A 920 -10.81 18.93 -26.82
C LYS A 920 -11.20 18.04 -27.98
N ASP A 921 -10.81 18.41 -29.21
CA ASP A 921 -11.09 17.64 -30.44
C ASP A 921 -10.40 16.25 -30.37
N ILE A 922 -9.17 16.17 -29.82
CA ILE A 922 -8.49 14.88 -29.58
C ILE A 922 -9.32 13.98 -28.67
N ASN A 923 -9.86 14.51 -27.57
CA ASN A 923 -10.70 13.73 -26.65
C ASN A 923 -11.99 13.28 -27.32
N PHE A 924 -12.64 14.15 -28.06
CA PHE A 924 -13.82 13.83 -28.85
C PHE A 924 -13.57 12.71 -29.85
N PHE A 925 -12.44 12.73 -30.58
CA PHE A 925 -12.11 11.65 -31.54
C PHE A 925 -11.83 10.32 -30.79
N TRP A 926 -11.23 10.34 -29.62
CA TRP A 926 -11.07 9.14 -28.80
C TRP A 926 -12.43 8.58 -28.32
N GLU A 927 -13.37 9.44 -27.96
CA GLU A 927 -14.75 9.03 -27.64
C GLU A 927 -15.42 8.35 -28.84
N LYS A 928 -15.29 8.92 -30.05
CA LYS A 928 -15.83 8.32 -31.29
C LYS A 928 -15.21 6.97 -31.63
N ILE A 929 -13.89 6.81 -31.44
CA ILE A 929 -13.23 5.50 -31.57
C ILE A 929 -13.83 4.49 -30.61
N ASN A 930 -14.00 4.85 -29.35
CA ASN A 930 -14.56 3.95 -28.33
C ASN A 930 -16.03 3.60 -28.60
N GLU A 931 -16.85 4.54 -29.05
CA GLU A 931 -18.23 4.28 -29.48
C GLU A 931 -18.27 3.21 -30.58
N ILE A 932 -17.52 3.38 -31.67
CA ILE A 932 -17.45 2.42 -32.77
C ILE A 932 -16.98 1.04 -32.28
N LEU A 933 -15.93 1.01 -31.44
CA LEU A 933 -15.42 -0.25 -30.86
C LEU A 933 -16.45 -0.94 -29.97
N THR A 934 -17.32 -0.21 -29.31
CA THR A 934 -18.39 -0.76 -28.47
C THR A 934 -19.55 -1.29 -29.32
N GLU A 935 -19.90 -0.62 -30.40
CA GLU A 935 -20.98 -1.04 -31.32
C GLU A 935 -20.67 -2.35 -32.06
N ILE A 936 -19.40 -2.68 -32.26
CA ILE A 936 -18.96 -3.93 -32.91
C ILE A 936 -19.25 -5.17 -32.05
N TRP A 937 -19.30 -5.02 -30.72
CA TRP A 937 -19.50 -6.11 -29.76
C TRP A 937 -20.96 -6.36 -29.44
#